data_a65d920cf0f233dcc9e19e48d227656e
#
_entry.id   a65d920cf0f233dcc9e19e48d227656e
#
_cell.length_a   1.000
_cell.length_b   1.000
_cell.length_c   1.000
_cell.angle_alpha   90.00
_cell.angle_beta   90.00
_cell.angle_gamma   90.00
#
_symmetry.space_group_name_H-M   'P 1'
#
loop_
_entity.id
_entity.type
_entity.pdbx_description
1 polymer ?
#
loop_
_entity_poly.entity_id
_entity_poly.type
_entity_poly.pdbx_seq_one_letter_code
_entity_poly.pdbx_strand_id
1 'polypeptide(L)'
;MTTTLDPYRLPTTVRPSAYRLRIATDLETHRFEGTAEIDVELDEPMAEIVLNALELELEPATLDGGGAAQTSGAPSIDVERERATFSFPTTIPAGPHTLSIGFAGTLSDQLVGFYRATFTDDEGVEHRLASTQFEATDARRAFPCFDEPSLKATFDLTLVAAEGLGVYANTPVVSESSLGDGRREVVFARTMKMSTYLVAYVVGPFAATPVVDVDGVPLSVVCRPSQAHLAGFALEVGAFSLRFFKEYFGIPYPGLKVDLVGIPDFAYGAMENVGCVTFREQALLVDIATASQDELVGVANVIAHELAHMWFGDLVTMAWWEGIWLNEAFATYMSFVCCDAFRPEWKMWVRFSLQRETGLMIDALHTTRAIEFEVKSPGQAAEMADFITYQKGASVLRMLEQYLGEAVYRDGIRRYLATHAYANTVTSDLWAALEAASGEPVGEIMNTWILQGGHPVVTVGDETLSQRPFMFAPPEGRSAIGSDWIVPVLARSLDDGRTSRTLLSGREGALPVSQPAFVNAGGAGTYRTSYEPTQLTGVAARLPELSEVERTVLLGDTWALARAGERTIADVLTLVAGLGIEAEPSVWQVVDNLMDFLDRTVPEPLRPALEARTRSLLGPTFEHFGWEPHGGEDPRAQQVRATLIRRLGTTGADEKVRTESASRFDAGEVDGDLAAAVLAVVASMSRPGDYDELLRRCDAAPDPQSADRYRTALAGVPDEALCVRTFERAFEIFKLQDAVPAIMRLVANPVGGTAVWSALADSWDETIAKVPPLMQFYLGIGLLFVVPDEAFLARATAFHRDHPLPSGQQEIERALERMASSLALAARERPRLAETLAPRAGPTG
;
A
#
# COMPACT_ATOMS: atom_id res chain seq x y z
N MET A 1 -11.95 -35.67 -21.18
CA MET A 1 -11.63 -35.10 -19.86
C MET A 1 -12.63 -33.98 -19.67
N THR A 2 -13.62 -34.14 -18.82
CA THR A 2 -14.48 -33.04 -18.40
C THR A 2 -13.60 -32.10 -17.60
N THR A 3 -13.21 -31.00 -18.18
CA THR A 3 -12.64 -29.85 -17.47
C THR A 3 -13.69 -29.45 -16.43
N THR A 4 -13.46 -29.74 -15.17
CA THR A 4 -14.20 -29.11 -14.07
C THR A 4 -13.97 -27.61 -14.23
N LEU A 5 -15.02 -26.89 -14.67
CA LEU A 5 -15.03 -25.43 -14.71
C LEU A 5 -14.65 -24.93 -13.31
N ASP A 6 -13.74 -24.00 -13.24
CA ASP A 6 -13.42 -23.28 -12.01
C ASP A 6 -14.75 -22.72 -11.46
N PRO A 7 -15.12 -22.99 -10.22
CA PRO A 7 -16.41 -22.59 -9.68
C PRO A 7 -16.63 -21.08 -9.66
N TYR A 8 -15.56 -20.27 -9.70
CA TYR A 8 -15.64 -18.81 -9.68
C TYR A 8 -15.38 -18.12 -11.02
N ARG A 9 -15.00 -18.85 -12.09
CA ARG A 9 -14.85 -18.32 -13.44
C ARG A 9 -16.14 -18.42 -14.22
N LEU A 10 -16.54 -17.35 -14.92
CA LEU A 10 -17.70 -17.35 -15.80
C LEU A 10 -17.45 -18.23 -17.04
N PRO A 11 -18.51 -18.77 -17.67
CA PRO A 11 -18.37 -19.43 -18.97
C PRO A 11 -17.79 -18.47 -20.02
N THR A 12 -16.78 -18.94 -20.75
CA THR A 12 -16.10 -18.12 -21.78
C THR A 12 -16.86 -18.03 -23.10
N THR A 13 -17.98 -18.73 -23.22
CA THR A 13 -18.81 -18.79 -24.44
C THR A 13 -19.71 -17.57 -24.64
N VAL A 14 -19.80 -16.68 -23.65
CA VAL A 14 -20.51 -15.39 -23.72
C VAL A 14 -19.51 -14.28 -23.43
N ARG A 15 -19.37 -13.33 -24.36
CA ARG A 15 -18.45 -12.21 -24.20
C ARG A 15 -19.16 -10.88 -24.34
N PRO A 16 -19.05 -9.98 -23.33
CA PRO A 16 -19.58 -8.62 -23.43
C PRO A 16 -18.72 -7.78 -24.39
N SER A 17 -19.34 -6.80 -25.03
CA SER A 17 -18.66 -5.82 -25.88
C SER A 17 -18.96 -4.36 -25.50
N ALA A 18 -20.18 -4.10 -25.02
CA ALA A 18 -20.58 -2.77 -24.54
C ALA A 18 -21.65 -2.88 -23.46
N TYR A 19 -21.64 -1.96 -22.52
CA TYR A 19 -22.67 -1.74 -21.49
C TYR A 19 -23.28 -0.36 -21.69
N ARG A 20 -24.60 -0.27 -21.56
CA ARG A 20 -25.37 0.95 -21.40
C ARG A 20 -26.04 0.89 -20.03
N LEU A 21 -25.49 1.63 -19.07
CA LEU A 21 -25.93 1.63 -17.69
C LEU A 21 -26.68 2.93 -17.39
N ARG A 22 -27.92 2.81 -16.93
CA ARG A 22 -28.68 3.93 -16.38
C ARG A 22 -28.96 3.64 -14.92
N ILE A 23 -28.42 4.49 -14.02
CA ILE A 23 -28.47 4.29 -12.56
C ILE A 23 -29.08 5.53 -11.91
N ALA A 24 -30.15 5.35 -11.17
CA ALA A 24 -30.79 6.38 -10.37
C ALA A 24 -30.44 6.18 -8.89
N THR A 25 -29.88 7.22 -8.26
CA THR A 25 -29.39 7.17 -6.88
C THR A 25 -30.29 8.04 -5.98
N ASP A 26 -30.71 7.47 -4.85
CA ASP A 26 -31.42 8.18 -3.79
C ASP A 26 -30.60 8.09 -2.48
N LEU A 27 -29.96 9.20 -2.12
CA LEU A 27 -29.13 9.31 -0.92
C LEU A 27 -29.97 9.34 0.39
N GLU A 28 -31.26 9.69 0.29
CA GLU A 28 -32.14 9.77 1.46
C GLU A 28 -32.64 8.38 1.89
N THR A 29 -33.04 7.57 0.92
CA THR A 29 -33.50 6.20 1.17
C THR A 29 -32.36 5.18 1.16
N HIS A 30 -31.14 5.61 0.80
CA HIS A 30 -29.96 4.76 0.64
C HIS A 30 -30.18 3.64 -0.40
N ARG A 31 -30.90 3.94 -1.49
CA ARG A 31 -31.17 2.97 -2.55
C ARG A 31 -30.69 3.48 -3.91
N PHE A 32 -30.48 2.53 -4.78
CA PHE A 32 -30.29 2.80 -6.19
C PHE A 32 -31.09 1.80 -7.01
N GLU A 33 -31.49 2.21 -8.20
CA GLU A 33 -32.15 1.36 -9.20
C GLU A 33 -31.60 1.67 -10.58
N GLY A 34 -31.67 0.72 -11.49
CA GLY A 34 -31.14 0.96 -12.81
C GLY A 34 -31.51 -0.09 -13.83
N THR A 35 -30.99 0.14 -15.04
CA THR A 35 -31.05 -0.80 -16.15
C THR A 35 -29.64 -1.02 -16.71
N ALA A 36 -29.30 -2.27 -16.96
CA ALA A 36 -28.08 -2.66 -17.66
C ALA A 36 -28.46 -3.29 -19.01
N GLU A 37 -28.10 -2.63 -20.09
CA GLU A 37 -28.17 -3.20 -21.44
C GLU A 37 -26.74 -3.61 -21.84
N ILE A 38 -26.55 -4.90 -22.11
CA ILE A 38 -25.23 -5.49 -22.37
C ILE A 38 -25.24 -6.11 -23.77
N ASP A 39 -24.41 -5.59 -24.65
CA ASP A 39 -24.16 -6.22 -25.94
C ASP A 39 -23.21 -7.39 -25.74
N VAL A 40 -23.67 -8.59 -26.09
CA VAL A 40 -22.94 -9.85 -25.90
C VAL A 40 -22.78 -10.60 -27.22
N GLU A 41 -21.66 -11.31 -27.37
CA GLU A 41 -21.42 -12.26 -28.46
C GLU A 41 -21.46 -13.67 -27.87
N LEU A 42 -22.32 -14.53 -28.41
CA LEU A 42 -22.44 -15.93 -28.06
C LEU A 42 -21.67 -16.80 -29.07
N ASP A 43 -20.71 -17.60 -28.59
CA ASP A 43 -19.89 -18.47 -29.45
C ASP A 43 -20.65 -19.69 -29.97
N GLU A 44 -21.67 -20.13 -29.21
CA GLU A 44 -22.48 -21.31 -29.53
C GLU A 44 -23.94 -21.11 -29.08
N PRO A 45 -24.90 -21.88 -29.63
CA PRO A 45 -26.28 -21.82 -29.17
C PRO A 45 -26.42 -22.28 -27.71
N MET A 46 -27.16 -21.50 -26.92
CA MET A 46 -27.38 -21.81 -25.49
C MET A 46 -28.80 -21.44 -25.03
N ALA A 47 -29.20 -21.93 -23.87
CA ALA A 47 -30.51 -21.64 -23.29
C ALA A 47 -30.39 -20.77 -22.02
N GLU A 48 -29.15 -20.55 -21.55
CA GLU A 48 -28.89 -19.86 -20.29
C GLU A 48 -27.71 -18.89 -20.47
N ILE A 49 -27.80 -17.72 -19.80
CA ILE A 49 -26.72 -16.77 -19.68
C ILE A 49 -26.41 -16.60 -18.20
N VAL A 50 -25.15 -16.76 -17.83
CA VAL A 50 -24.64 -16.61 -16.47
C VAL A 50 -23.78 -15.36 -16.39
N LEU A 51 -24.02 -14.53 -15.38
CA LEU A 51 -23.20 -13.37 -15.05
C LEU A 51 -23.06 -13.18 -13.54
N ASN A 52 -22.21 -12.28 -13.11
CA ASN A 52 -22.02 -11.97 -11.69
C ASN A 52 -23.09 -10.97 -11.22
N ALA A 53 -23.60 -11.23 -10.02
CA ALA A 53 -24.47 -10.33 -9.28
C ALA A 53 -24.46 -10.71 -7.81
N LEU A 54 -24.35 -9.72 -6.92
CA LEU A 54 -24.36 -9.90 -5.48
C LEU A 54 -25.13 -8.76 -4.82
N GLU A 55 -26.05 -9.13 -3.88
CA GLU A 55 -26.85 -8.15 -3.13
C GLU A 55 -27.73 -7.23 -4.01
N LEU A 56 -28.09 -7.69 -5.19
CA LEU A 56 -28.99 -7.00 -6.11
C LEU A 56 -30.36 -7.69 -6.20
N GLU A 57 -31.42 -6.90 -6.29
CA GLU A 57 -32.74 -7.32 -6.71
C GLU A 57 -32.77 -7.28 -8.25
N LEU A 58 -32.94 -8.43 -8.92
CA LEU A 58 -32.87 -8.54 -10.37
C LEU A 58 -34.24 -8.85 -10.98
N GLU A 59 -34.59 -8.15 -12.04
CA GLU A 59 -35.74 -8.46 -12.88
C GLU A 59 -35.42 -9.57 -13.91
N PRO A 60 -36.44 -10.25 -14.48
CA PRO A 60 -36.22 -11.10 -15.65
C PRO A 60 -35.57 -10.36 -16.78
N ALA A 61 -34.55 -10.97 -17.40
CA ALA A 61 -33.82 -10.37 -18.50
C ALA A 61 -34.62 -10.45 -19.81
N THR A 62 -34.52 -9.42 -20.62
CA THR A 62 -34.94 -9.47 -22.04
C THR A 62 -33.72 -9.62 -22.92
N LEU A 63 -33.84 -10.43 -24.00
CA LEU A 63 -32.78 -10.65 -24.96
C LEU A 63 -33.29 -10.33 -26.36
N ASP A 64 -32.62 -9.37 -27.00
CA ASP A 64 -32.86 -8.96 -28.38
C ASP A 64 -31.70 -9.41 -29.28
N GLY A 65 -31.99 -9.78 -30.55
CA GLY A 65 -30.98 -10.17 -31.54
C GLY A 65 -31.19 -11.61 -32.04
N GLY A 66 -30.83 -11.89 -33.27
CA GLY A 66 -30.92 -13.22 -33.89
C GLY A 66 -32.31 -13.81 -34.07
N GLY A 67 -33.43 -13.06 -33.81
CA GLY A 67 -34.79 -13.53 -33.92
C GLY A 67 -35.80 -12.65 -33.18
N ALA A 68 -36.91 -13.25 -32.72
CA ALA A 68 -37.88 -12.57 -31.86
C ALA A 68 -37.28 -12.34 -30.47
N ALA A 69 -37.56 -11.20 -29.86
CA ALA A 69 -37.17 -10.92 -28.48
C ALA A 69 -37.69 -11.98 -27.53
N GLN A 70 -36.86 -12.40 -26.58
CA GLN A 70 -37.22 -13.39 -25.58
C GLN A 70 -37.09 -12.74 -24.19
N THR A 71 -37.94 -13.17 -23.25
CA THR A 71 -37.83 -12.81 -21.84
C THR A 71 -37.51 -14.10 -21.06
N SER A 72 -36.51 -14.02 -20.17
CA SER A 72 -36.12 -15.11 -19.28
C SER A 72 -37.18 -15.35 -18.22
N GLY A 73 -37.09 -16.49 -17.52
CA GLY A 73 -37.71 -16.64 -16.21
C GLY A 73 -37.06 -15.74 -15.17
N ALA A 74 -37.56 -15.75 -13.95
CA ALA A 74 -36.87 -15.12 -12.82
C ALA A 74 -35.45 -15.72 -12.71
N PRO A 75 -34.40 -14.87 -12.45
CA PRO A 75 -33.05 -15.37 -12.38
C PRO A 75 -32.84 -16.32 -11.20
N SER A 76 -32.06 -17.36 -11.43
CA SER A 76 -31.56 -18.23 -10.36
C SER A 76 -30.31 -17.64 -9.75
N ILE A 77 -30.32 -17.37 -8.45
CA ILE A 77 -29.20 -16.75 -7.73
C ILE A 77 -28.37 -17.80 -6.99
N ASP A 78 -27.09 -17.85 -7.26
CA ASP A 78 -26.07 -18.62 -6.51
C ASP A 78 -25.27 -17.61 -5.68
N VAL A 79 -25.65 -17.47 -4.40
CA VAL A 79 -25.02 -16.51 -3.48
C VAL A 79 -23.58 -16.90 -3.16
N GLU A 80 -23.27 -18.21 -3.07
CA GLU A 80 -21.93 -18.69 -2.76
C GLU A 80 -20.93 -18.35 -3.87
N ARG A 81 -21.38 -18.41 -5.14
CA ARG A 81 -20.56 -18.07 -6.31
C ARG A 81 -20.80 -16.67 -6.86
N GLU A 82 -21.68 -15.91 -6.20
CA GLU A 82 -22.01 -14.54 -6.58
C GLU A 82 -22.48 -14.41 -8.03
N ARG A 83 -23.42 -15.27 -8.44
CA ARG A 83 -23.90 -15.42 -9.83
C ARG A 83 -25.40 -15.35 -9.95
N ALA A 84 -25.84 -14.83 -11.09
CA ALA A 84 -27.22 -14.90 -11.55
C ALA A 84 -27.27 -15.67 -12.88
N THR A 85 -28.16 -16.66 -12.98
CA THR A 85 -28.43 -17.44 -14.20
C THR A 85 -29.78 -17.05 -14.75
N PHE A 86 -29.84 -16.62 -16.00
CA PHE A 86 -31.03 -16.29 -16.75
C PHE A 86 -31.33 -17.39 -17.76
N SER A 87 -32.42 -18.14 -17.56
CA SER A 87 -32.85 -19.21 -18.45
C SER A 87 -33.94 -18.72 -19.40
N PHE A 88 -33.74 -18.92 -20.69
CA PHE A 88 -34.64 -18.48 -21.77
C PHE A 88 -35.50 -19.63 -22.25
N PRO A 89 -36.76 -19.34 -22.69
CA PRO A 89 -37.74 -20.37 -23.08
C PRO A 89 -37.36 -21.11 -24.36
N THR A 90 -36.55 -20.53 -25.23
CA THR A 90 -36.00 -21.17 -26.43
C THR A 90 -34.50 -20.98 -26.53
N THR A 91 -33.83 -21.91 -27.21
CA THR A 91 -32.39 -21.81 -27.44
C THR A 91 -32.04 -20.50 -28.17
N ILE A 92 -31.10 -19.75 -27.62
CA ILE A 92 -30.55 -18.54 -28.17
C ILE A 92 -29.53 -18.98 -29.23
N PRO A 93 -29.61 -18.51 -30.48
CA PRO A 93 -28.59 -18.83 -31.49
C PRO A 93 -27.24 -18.18 -31.16
N ALA A 94 -26.14 -18.72 -31.68
CA ALA A 94 -24.84 -18.06 -31.65
C ALA A 94 -24.87 -16.73 -32.42
N GLY A 95 -24.01 -15.78 -32.02
CA GLY A 95 -23.89 -14.45 -32.61
C GLY A 95 -24.20 -13.31 -31.64
N PRO A 96 -24.34 -12.06 -32.15
CA PRO A 96 -24.55 -10.88 -31.35
C PRO A 96 -26.00 -10.76 -30.83
N HIS A 97 -26.11 -10.39 -29.55
CA HIS A 97 -27.35 -10.14 -28.84
C HIS A 97 -27.19 -8.95 -27.88
N THR A 98 -28.32 -8.37 -27.47
CA THR A 98 -28.40 -7.37 -26.41
C THR A 98 -29.24 -7.94 -25.26
N LEU A 99 -28.63 -8.04 -24.10
CA LEU A 99 -29.23 -8.48 -22.85
C LEU A 99 -29.61 -7.27 -22.01
N SER A 100 -30.89 -7.12 -21.67
CA SER A 100 -31.39 -5.99 -20.86
C SER A 100 -31.94 -6.51 -19.53
N ILE A 101 -31.45 -5.94 -18.41
CA ILE A 101 -31.79 -6.36 -17.04
C ILE A 101 -32.12 -5.14 -16.20
N GLY A 102 -33.30 -5.12 -15.58
CA GLY A 102 -33.62 -4.19 -14.52
C GLY A 102 -33.03 -4.67 -13.18
N PHE A 103 -32.49 -3.74 -12.41
CA PHE A 103 -31.92 -4.07 -11.10
C PHE A 103 -32.14 -2.97 -10.07
N ALA A 104 -32.10 -3.34 -8.79
CA ALA A 104 -32.06 -2.40 -7.68
C ALA A 104 -31.13 -2.93 -6.56
N GLY A 105 -30.61 -1.99 -5.76
CA GLY A 105 -29.72 -2.33 -4.67
C GLY A 105 -29.76 -1.27 -3.55
N THR A 106 -28.99 -1.52 -2.50
CA THR A 106 -28.84 -0.62 -1.34
C THR A 106 -27.43 -0.04 -1.31
N LEU A 107 -27.31 1.27 -1.10
CA LEU A 107 -26.05 1.93 -0.80
C LEU A 107 -25.58 1.45 0.59
N SER A 108 -24.64 0.49 0.60
CA SER A 108 -24.10 -0.05 1.84
C SER A 108 -23.15 0.95 2.52
N ASP A 109 -22.75 0.64 3.75
CA ASP A 109 -21.68 1.34 4.49
C ASP A 109 -20.39 0.51 4.58
N GLN A 110 -20.28 -0.53 3.73
CA GLN A 110 -19.14 -1.45 3.73
C GLN A 110 -17.93 -0.93 2.95
N LEU A 111 -18.01 0.28 2.39
CA LEU A 111 -16.96 0.95 1.60
C LEU A 111 -16.51 0.15 0.34
N VAL A 112 -17.36 -0.73 -0.16
CA VAL A 112 -17.18 -1.51 -1.40
C VAL A 112 -18.49 -1.56 -2.20
N GLY A 113 -18.39 -1.84 -3.49
CA GLY A 113 -19.50 -1.76 -4.42
C GLY A 113 -19.92 -0.31 -4.67
N PHE A 114 -21.21 -0.05 -4.82
CA PHE A 114 -21.77 1.30 -4.79
C PHE A 114 -22.26 1.59 -3.39
N TYR A 115 -21.51 2.40 -2.64
CA TYR A 115 -21.66 2.58 -1.20
C TYR A 115 -21.94 4.04 -0.83
N ARG A 116 -22.47 4.24 0.38
CA ARG A 116 -22.67 5.57 0.96
C ARG A 116 -21.51 5.96 1.86
N ALA A 117 -21.22 7.26 1.88
CA ALA A 117 -20.36 7.88 2.88
C ALA A 117 -20.99 9.16 3.40
N THR A 118 -20.48 9.66 4.52
CA THR A 118 -20.99 10.89 5.15
C THR A 118 -19.82 11.77 5.57
N PHE A 119 -20.11 13.06 5.65
CA PHE A 119 -19.22 14.01 6.34
C PHE A 119 -20.05 15.11 7.00
N THR A 120 -19.49 15.71 8.05
CA THR A 120 -20.05 16.89 8.69
C THR A 120 -19.27 18.11 8.21
N ASP A 121 -19.98 19.17 7.80
CA ASP A 121 -19.37 20.44 7.43
C ASP A 121 -19.00 21.30 8.65
N ASP A 122 -18.36 22.44 8.40
CA ASP A 122 -17.92 23.38 9.45
C ASP A 122 -19.09 24.00 10.24
N GLU A 123 -20.32 23.91 9.73
CA GLU A 123 -21.56 24.39 10.36
C GLU A 123 -22.25 23.28 11.19
N GLY A 124 -21.69 22.08 11.18
CA GLY A 124 -22.20 20.90 11.91
C GLY A 124 -23.33 20.16 11.16
N VAL A 125 -23.51 20.40 9.86
CA VAL A 125 -24.52 19.74 9.04
C VAL A 125 -23.92 18.45 8.46
N GLU A 126 -24.62 17.34 8.66
CA GLU A 126 -24.28 16.07 8.03
C GLU A 126 -24.68 16.06 6.56
N HIS A 127 -23.74 15.75 5.71
CA HIS A 127 -23.90 15.54 4.27
C HIS A 127 -23.72 14.09 3.90
N ARG A 128 -24.48 13.64 2.90
CA ARG A 128 -24.42 12.28 2.36
C ARG A 128 -23.90 12.29 0.94
N LEU A 129 -23.17 11.25 0.60
CA LEU A 129 -22.68 11.01 -0.75
C LEU A 129 -22.71 9.50 -1.06
N ALA A 130 -22.59 9.17 -2.34
CA ALA A 130 -22.38 7.81 -2.79
C ALA A 130 -21.14 7.76 -3.70
N SER A 131 -20.33 6.71 -3.55
CA SER A 131 -19.11 6.46 -4.33
C SER A 131 -19.01 4.99 -4.67
N THR A 132 -18.23 4.67 -5.69
CA THR A 132 -17.92 3.29 -6.07
C THR A 132 -16.54 2.87 -5.59
N GLN A 133 -16.39 1.57 -5.25
CA GLN A 133 -15.14 0.86 -5.11
C GLN A 133 -15.35 -0.56 -5.60
N PHE A 134 -14.78 -0.92 -6.75
CA PHE A 134 -15.11 -2.18 -7.43
C PHE A 134 -13.96 -3.19 -7.48
N GLU A 135 -12.73 -2.79 -7.32
CA GLU A 135 -11.64 -3.75 -7.23
C GLU A 135 -11.68 -4.51 -5.89
N ALA A 136 -11.50 -5.83 -5.89
CA ALA A 136 -11.25 -6.66 -7.07
C ALA A 136 -12.56 -7.06 -7.80
N THR A 137 -13.64 -7.45 -7.09
CA THR A 137 -14.81 -8.14 -7.67
C THR A 137 -16.13 -7.56 -7.16
N ASP A 138 -16.21 -6.26 -6.93
CA ASP A 138 -17.37 -5.60 -6.32
C ASP A 138 -18.23 -4.77 -7.30
N ALA A 139 -17.92 -4.76 -8.61
CA ALA A 139 -18.80 -4.19 -9.61
C ALA A 139 -20.16 -4.92 -9.64
N ARG A 140 -20.16 -6.21 -9.39
CA ARG A 140 -21.33 -7.08 -9.26
C ARG A 140 -22.31 -6.71 -8.14
N ARG A 141 -21.90 -5.84 -7.20
CA ARG A 141 -22.76 -5.29 -6.14
C ARG A 141 -23.48 -4.01 -6.60
N ALA A 142 -23.04 -3.42 -7.72
CA ALA A 142 -23.58 -2.18 -8.23
C ALA A 142 -24.48 -2.38 -9.48
N PHE A 143 -24.15 -3.34 -10.32
CA PHE A 143 -24.93 -3.73 -11.49
C PHE A 143 -24.60 -5.16 -11.92
N PRO A 144 -25.55 -5.91 -12.52
CA PRO A 144 -25.27 -7.24 -13.07
C PRO A 144 -24.27 -7.15 -14.22
N CYS A 145 -23.17 -7.93 -14.17
CA CYS A 145 -22.10 -7.82 -15.14
C CYS A 145 -21.26 -9.10 -15.29
N PHE A 146 -20.44 -9.12 -16.31
CA PHE A 146 -19.38 -10.11 -16.49
C PHE A 146 -18.11 -9.60 -15.78
N ASP A 147 -18.04 -9.83 -14.46
CA ASP A 147 -17.08 -9.19 -13.56
C ASP A 147 -15.76 -9.97 -13.46
N GLU A 148 -15.10 -10.09 -14.61
CA GLU A 148 -13.76 -10.65 -14.76
C GLU A 148 -12.83 -9.69 -15.50
N PRO A 149 -11.55 -9.53 -15.11
CA PRO A 149 -10.64 -8.56 -15.74
C PRO A 149 -10.48 -8.76 -17.25
N SER A 150 -10.56 -10.00 -17.74
CA SER A 150 -10.43 -10.36 -19.16
C SER A 150 -11.65 -10.05 -20.01
N LEU A 151 -12.80 -9.77 -19.41
CA LEU A 151 -14.05 -9.52 -20.11
C LEU A 151 -14.29 -8.00 -20.30
N LYS A 152 -13.30 -7.36 -20.94
CA LYS A 152 -13.33 -5.91 -21.23
C LYS A 152 -14.43 -5.52 -22.19
N ALA A 153 -15.10 -4.41 -21.88
CA ALA A 153 -16.12 -3.79 -22.71
C ALA A 153 -16.03 -2.25 -22.68
N THR A 154 -16.82 -1.56 -23.49
CA THR A 154 -17.06 -0.11 -23.36
C THR A 154 -18.28 0.15 -22.50
N PHE A 155 -18.32 1.31 -21.82
CA PHE A 155 -19.42 1.69 -20.95
C PHE A 155 -19.99 3.06 -21.36
N ASP A 156 -21.31 3.11 -21.56
CA ASP A 156 -22.10 4.33 -21.67
C ASP A 156 -22.85 4.51 -20.35
N LEU A 157 -22.49 5.52 -19.57
CA LEU A 157 -23.08 5.78 -18.25
C LEU A 157 -24.11 6.90 -18.35
N THR A 158 -25.26 6.69 -17.71
CA THR A 158 -26.28 7.70 -17.45
C THR A 158 -26.64 7.65 -15.97
N LEU A 159 -26.43 8.75 -15.25
CA LEU A 159 -26.72 8.83 -13.83
C LEU A 159 -27.90 9.76 -13.58
N VAL A 160 -28.79 9.35 -12.69
CA VAL A 160 -29.89 10.19 -12.20
C VAL A 160 -29.67 10.47 -10.73
N ALA A 161 -29.66 11.75 -10.39
CA ALA A 161 -29.42 12.24 -9.02
C ALA A 161 -30.28 13.45 -8.70
N ALA A 162 -30.37 13.81 -7.41
CA ALA A 162 -31.03 15.04 -7.01
C ALA A 162 -30.36 16.27 -7.63
N GLU A 163 -31.16 17.29 -7.99
CA GLU A 163 -30.64 18.58 -8.45
C GLU A 163 -29.76 19.22 -7.37
N GLY A 164 -28.65 19.86 -7.78
CA GLY A 164 -27.69 20.49 -6.87
C GLY A 164 -26.56 19.60 -6.36
N LEU A 165 -26.62 18.27 -6.51
CA LEU A 165 -25.50 17.40 -6.22
C LEU A 165 -24.49 17.38 -7.37
N GLY A 166 -23.21 17.28 -7.05
CA GLY A 166 -22.14 16.94 -8.02
C GLY A 166 -22.31 15.50 -8.50
N VAL A 167 -22.10 15.25 -9.78
CA VAL A 167 -22.18 13.91 -10.39
C VAL A 167 -20.95 13.75 -11.28
N TYR A 168 -20.10 12.78 -10.96
CA TYR A 168 -18.83 12.53 -11.64
C TYR A 168 -18.75 11.06 -12.05
N ALA A 169 -18.09 10.77 -13.16
CA ALA A 169 -17.84 9.42 -13.65
C ALA A 169 -16.56 9.37 -14.49
N ASN A 170 -16.22 8.19 -15.04
CA ASN A 170 -15.01 7.95 -15.83
C ASN A 170 -14.77 8.93 -16.99
N THR A 171 -15.81 9.53 -17.54
CA THR A 171 -15.71 10.31 -18.79
C THR A 171 -16.41 11.67 -18.65
N PRO A 172 -16.15 12.63 -19.57
CA PRO A 172 -16.82 13.93 -19.53
C PRO A 172 -18.34 13.81 -19.72
N VAL A 173 -19.07 14.77 -19.12
CA VAL A 173 -20.50 14.94 -19.34
C VAL A 173 -20.77 15.37 -20.79
N VAL A 174 -21.71 14.68 -21.43
CA VAL A 174 -22.20 15.00 -22.80
C VAL A 174 -23.47 15.86 -22.75
N SER A 175 -24.39 15.52 -21.84
CA SER A 175 -25.63 16.26 -21.66
C SER A 175 -26.18 16.12 -20.26
N GLU A 176 -26.93 17.14 -19.82
CA GLU A 176 -27.71 17.15 -18.61
C GLU A 176 -29.14 17.59 -18.90
N SER A 177 -30.11 16.99 -18.23
CA SER A 177 -31.52 17.35 -18.36
C SER A 177 -32.26 17.18 -17.02
N SER A 178 -33.06 18.19 -16.63
CA SER A 178 -33.96 18.09 -15.47
C SER A 178 -35.10 17.11 -15.81
N LEU A 179 -35.43 16.27 -14.83
CA LEU A 179 -36.59 15.37 -14.93
C LEU A 179 -37.89 16.00 -14.40
N GLY A 180 -37.81 17.22 -13.83
CA GLY A 180 -38.98 18.00 -13.36
C GLY A 180 -39.56 17.56 -12.01
N ASP A 181 -38.92 16.57 -11.37
CA ASP A 181 -39.30 16.05 -10.06
C ASP A 181 -38.23 16.34 -8.97
N GLY A 182 -37.36 17.32 -9.22
CA GLY A 182 -36.22 17.65 -8.36
C GLY A 182 -34.99 16.77 -8.61
N ARG A 183 -35.00 15.93 -9.65
CA ARG A 183 -33.88 15.13 -10.12
C ARG A 183 -33.43 15.58 -11.51
N ARG A 184 -32.17 15.30 -11.82
CA ARG A 184 -31.59 15.49 -13.17
C ARG A 184 -30.94 14.22 -13.65
N GLU A 185 -30.93 14.06 -14.95
CA GLU A 185 -30.22 13.01 -15.66
C GLU A 185 -28.93 13.58 -16.25
N VAL A 186 -27.80 12.89 -16.03
CA VAL A 186 -26.47 13.25 -16.51
C VAL A 186 -25.96 12.12 -17.38
N VAL A 187 -25.70 12.41 -18.67
CA VAL A 187 -25.21 11.45 -19.65
C VAL A 187 -23.72 11.69 -19.87
N PHE A 188 -22.94 10.63 -19.77
CA PHE A 188 -21.50 10.68 -19.96
C PHE A 188 -21.07 10.16 -21.33
N ALA A 189 -19.89 10.56 -21.79
CA ALA A 189 -19.29 10.02 -23.01
C ALA A 189 -18.95 8.54 -22.81
N ARG A 190 -18.86 7.79 -23.91
CA ARG A 190 -18.45 6.39 -23.89
C ARG A 190 -17.02 6.24 -23.38
N THR A 191 -16.77 5.25 -22.53
CA THR A 191 -15.43 4.92 -22.04
C THR A 191 -14.57 4.28 -23.15
N MET A 192 -13.26 4.19 -22.90
CA MET A 192 -12.42 3.23 -23.61
C MET A 192 -12.86 1.79 -23.29
N LYS A 193 -12.34 0.80 -24.03
CA LYS A 193 -12.52 -0.60 -23.70
C LYS A 193 -11.73 -0.94 -22.43
N MET A 194 -12.40 -1.28 -21.35
CA MET A 194 -11.83 -1.50 -20.02
C MET A 194 -12.56 -2.61 -19.25
N SER A 195 -11.98 -3.09 -18.15
CA SER A 195 -12.58 -4.06 -17.24
C SER A 195 -13.67 -3.43 -16.38
N THR A 196 -14.58 -4.24 -15.84
CA THR A 196 -15.70 -3.79 -14.99
C THR A 196 -15.22 -3.10 -13.72
N TYR A 197 -14.13 -3.58 -13.10
CA TYR A 197 -13.62 -3.05 -11.84
C TYR A 197 -13.15 -1.59 -11.94
N LEU A 198 -12.91 -1.08 -13.16
CA LEU A 198 -12.48 0.32 -13.42
C LEU A 198 -13.65 1.28 -13.61
N VAL A 199 -14.88 0.80 -13.63
CA VAL A 199 -16.07 1.67 -13.73
C VAL A 199 -16.23 2.43 -12.43
N ALA A 200 -16.37 3.76 -12.52
CA ALA A 200 -16.53 4.60 -11.35
C ALA A 200 -17.54 5.70 -11.55
N TYR A 201 -18.27 6.01 -10.48
CA TYR A 201 -19.15 7.18 -10.40
C TYR A 201 -19.33 7.62 -8.96
N VAL A 202 -19.48 8.94 -8.80
CA VAL A 202 -19.62 9.61 -7.50
C VAL A 202 -20.76 10.60 -7.56
N VAL A 203 -21.62 10.60 -6.54
CA VAL A 203 -22.76 11.50 -6.38
C VAL A 203 -22.73 12.12 -5.00
N GLY A 204 -22.67 13.44 -4.92
CA GLY A 204 -22.64 14.10 -3.61
C GLY A 204 -22.41 15.61 -3.68
N PRO A 205 -22.32 16.29 -2.54
CA PRO A 205 -22.09 17.74 -2.45
C PRO A 205 -20.59 18.08 -2.65
N PHE A 206 -20.08 17.78 -3.82
CA PHE A 206 -18.70 18.05 -4.23
C PHE A 206 -18.58 19.26 -5.13
N ALA A 207 -17.40 19.86 -5.14
CA ALA A 207 -17.00 20.89 -6.09
C ALA A 207 -15.71 20.46 -6.81
N ALA A 208 -15.64 20.75 -8.11
CA ALA A 208 -14.42 20.59 -8.89
C ALA A 208 -13.62 21.89 -8.89
N THR A 209 -12.30 21.78 -8.83
CA THR A 209 -11.40 22.91 -9.11
C THR A 209 -11.53 23.36 -10.57
N PRO A 210 -11.06 24.58 -10.91
CA PRO A 210 -10.87 24.94 -12.32
C PRO A 210 -10.01 23.89 -13.04
N VAL A 211 -10.41 23.55 -14.25
CA VAL A 211 -9.73 22.55 -15.08
C VAL A 211 -8.35 23.06 -15.51
N VAL A 212 -7.34 22.21 -15.36
CA VAL A 212 -6.00 22.42 -15.90
C VAL A 212 -5.85 21.58 -17.17
N ASP A 213 -5.52 22.20 -18.29
CA ASP A 213 -5.20 21.47 -19.53
C ASP A 213 -3.77 20.89 -19.44
N VAL A 214 -3.66 19.59 -19.55
CA VAL A 214 -2.38 18.87 -19.58
C VAL A 214 -2.19 18.24 -20.95
N ASP A 215 -1.64 19.00 -21.89
CA ASP A 215 -1.41 18.56 -23.27
C ASP A 215 -2.68 18.03 -23.97
N GLY A 216 -3.82 18.63 -23.72
CA GLY A 216 -5.13 18.25 -24.25
C GLY A 216 -5.92 17.30 -23.35
N VAL A 217 -5.40 16.90 -22.20
CA VAL A 217 -6.12 16.13 -21.17
C VAL A 217 -6.63 17.09 -20.08
N PRO A 218 -7.95 17.23 -19.90
CA PRO A 218 -8.52 17.99 -18.79
C PRO A 218 -8.22 17.32 -17.46
N LEU A 219 -7.59 18.03 -16.52
CA LEU A 219 -7.31 17.59 -15.17
C LEU A 219 -8.04 18.47 -14.16
N SER A 220 -8.74 17.89 -13.20
CA SER A 220 -9.32 18.60 -12.06
C SER A 220 -9.20 17.78 -10.77
N VAL A 221 -9.35 18.47 -9.63
CA VAL A 221 -9.55 17.83 -8.32
C VAL A 221 -10.99 18.06 -7.91
N VAL A 222 -11.65 16.99 -7.47
CA VAL A 222 -13.03 17.01 -6.99
C VAL A 222 -12.99 16.69 -5.49
N CYS A 223 -13.52 17.58 -4.66
CA CYS A 223 -13.50 17.41 -3.21
C CYS A 223 -14.65 18.18 -2.54
N ARG A 224 -14.74 18.08 -1.23
CA ARG A 224 -15.64 18.93 -0.44
C ARG A 224 -15.31 20.41 -0.67
N PRO A 225 -16.30 21.31 -0.85
CA PRO A 225 -16.05 22.72 -1.15
C PRO A 225 -15.13 23.42 -0.13
N SER A 226 -15.24 23.09 1.16
CA SER A 226 -14.39 23.65 2.22
C SER A 226 -12.90 23.28 2.07
N GLN A 227 -12.57 22.19 1.38
CA GLN A 227 -11.21 21.69 1.21
C GLN A 227 -10.58 21.99 -0.16
N ALA A 228 -11.28 22.69 -1.04
CA ALA A 228 -10.78 22.99 -2.38
C ALA A 228 -9.43 23.76 -2.38
N HIS A 229 -9.15 24.51 -1.30
CA HIS A 229 -7.87 25.21 -1.13
C HIS A 229 -6.66 24.29 -0.95
N LEU A 230 -6.85 23.03 -0.58
CA LEU A 230 -5.81 22.01 -0.39
C LEU A 230 -5.45 21.26 -1.68
N ALA A 231 -6.15 21.50 -2.78
CA ALA A 231 -6.03 20.75 -4.04
C ALA A 231 -4.82 21.14 -4.89
N GLY A 232 -4.13 22.24 -4.58
CA GLY A 232 -3.10 22.83 -5.45
C GLY A 232 -1.94 21.89 -5.73
N PHE A 233 -1.46 21.19 -4.71
CA PHE A 233 -0.35 20.24 -4.85
C PHE A 233 -0.74 19.00 -5.67
N ALA A 234 -1.95 18.51 -5.49
CA ALA A 234 -2.46 17.36 -6.28
C ALA A 234 -2.54 17.70 -7.78
N LEU A 235 -2.96 18.92 -8.14
CA LEU A 235 -2.95 19.38 -9.54
C LEU A 235 -1.52 19.49 -10.10
N GLU A 236 -0.55 19.98 -9.32
CA GLU A 236 0.86 20.05 -9.74
C GLU A 236 1.43 18.67 -10.03
N VAL A 237 1.28 17.73 -9.08
CA VAL A 237 1.75 16.35 -9.22
C VAL A 237 1.03 15.62 -10.35
N GLY A 238 -0.29 15.75 -10.44
CA GLY A 238 -1.10 15.10 -11.47
C GLY A 238 -0.70 15.56 -12.87
N ALA A 239 -0.52 16.87 -13.05
CA ALA A 239 -0.08 17.43 -14.34
C ALA A 239 1.34 16.98 -14.72
N PHE A 240 2.26 16.91 -13.76
CA PHE A 240 3.59 16.38 -14.02
C PHE A 240 3.54 14.90 -14.39
N SER A 241 2.84 14.08 -13.63
CA SER A 241 2.77 12.62 -13.81
C SER A 241 2.21 12.25 -15.18
N LEU A 242 1.12 12.91 -15.62
CA LEU A 242 0.53 12.67 -16.94
C LEU A 242 1.54 12.95 -18.08
N ARG A 243 2.29 14.05 -18.01
CA ARG A 243 3.33 14.38 -19.01
C ARG A 243 4.48 13.37 -18.94
N PHE A 244 4.95 13.06 -17.74
CA PHE A 244 6.04 12.14 -17.50
C PHE A 244 5.73 10.74 -18.05
N PHE A 245 4.59 10.17 -17.72
CA PHE A 245 4.21 8.83 -18.18
C PHE A 245 3.95 8.77 -19.68
N LYS A 246 3.31 9.80 -20.26
CA LYS A 246 3.17 9.93 -21.72
C LYS A 246 4.54 9.86 -22.43
N GLU A 247 5.54 10.56 -21.89
CA GLU A 247 6.90 10.56 -22.45
C GLU A 247 7.62 9.24 -22.16
N TYR A 248 7.56 8.75 -20.94
CA TYR A 248 8.24 7.52 -20.52
C TYR A 248 7.74 6.31 -21.30
N PHE A 249 6.43 6.11 -21.43
CA PHE A 249 5.84 4.98 -22.14
C PHE A 249 5.74 5.20 -23.66
N GLY A 250 5.76 6.44 -24.12
CA GLY A 250 5.60 6.78 -25.54
C GLY A 250 4.18 6.58 -26.06
N ILE A 251 3.19 6.47 -25.17
CA ILE A 251 1.76 6.28 -25.47
C ILE A 251 0.99 7.40 -24.77
N PRO A 252 0.11 8.15 -25.49
CA PRO A 252 -0.75 9.16 -24.86
C PRO A 252 -1.64 8.56 -23.77
N TYR A 253 -2.08 9.40 -22.83
CA TYR A 253 -3.10 9.02 -21.87
C TYR A 253 -4.33 8.44 -22.57
N PRO A 254 -4.81 7.24 -22.20
CA PRO A 254 -5.86 6.56 -22.97
C PRO A 254 -7.28 7.05 -22.67
N GLY A 255 -7.48 7.83 -21.60
CA GLY A 255 -8.78 8.38 -21.22
C GLY A 255 -9.09 9.73 -21.84
N LEU A 256 -10.25 10.29 -21.49
CA LEU A 256 -10.74 11.57 -22.03
C LEU A 256 -10.51 12.76 -21.08
N LYS A 257 -10.38 12.51 -19.79
CA LYS A 257 -10.14 13.47 -18.71
C LYS A 257 -9.50 12.76 -17.51
N VAL A 258 -9.07 13.53 -16.52
CA VAL A 258 -8.71 13.01 -15.19
C VAL A 258 -9.35 13.89 -14.13
N ASP A 259 -10.26 13.31 -13.33
CA ASP A 259 -10.70 13.89 -12.08
C ASP A 259 -10.04 13.10 -10.94
N LEU A 260 -9.30 13.78 -10.06
CA LEU A 260 -8.77 13.25 -8.82
C LEU A 260 -9.79 13.55 -7.73
N VAL A 261 -10.48 12.53 -7.21
CA VAL A 261 -11.67 12.70 -6.38
C VAL A 261 -11.36 12.32 -4.93
N GLY A 262 -11.38 13.30 -4.03
CA GLY A 262 -11.20 13.09 -2.59
C GLY A 262 -12.50 12.62 -1.93
N ILE A 263 -12.53 11.40 -1.43
CA ILE A 263 -13.68 10.78 -0.78
C ILE A 263 -13.49 10.81 0.75
N PRO A 264 -14.45 11.35 1.51
CA PRO A 264 -14.36 11.46 2.97
C PRO A 264 -14.26 10.13 3.73
N ASP A 265 -14.90 9.07 3.21
CA ASP A 265 -14.81 7.71 3.73
C ASP A 265 -14.41 6.76 2.60
N PHE A 266 -13.16 6.30 2.61
CA PHE A 266 -12.58 5.44 1.59
C PHE A 266 -11.68 4.39 2.25
N ALA A 267 -11.88 3.11 1.92
CA ALA A 267 -11.19 2.00 2.59
C ALA A 267 -9.69 1.93 2.28
N TYR A 268 -9.34 2.20 1.02
CA TYR A 268 -7.96 2.17 0.53
C TYR A 268 -7.27 3.55 0.57
N GLY A 269 -6.05 3.63 0.05
CA GLY A 269 -5.36 4.89 -0.21
C GLY A 269 -5.98 5.64 -1.39
N ALA A 270 -6.11 4.92 -2.52
CA ALA A 270 -6.74 5.40 -3.74
C ALA A 270 -7.20 4.23 -4.62
N MET A 271 -7.74 4.53 -5.82
CA MET A 271 -8.18 3.57 -6.83
C MET A 271 -8.08 4.19 -8.22
N GLU A 272 -7.50 3.46 -9.14
CA GLU A 272 -7.09 3.88 -10.49
C GLU A 272 -8.21 4.03 -11.52
N ASN A 273 -9.46 4.15 -11.15
CA ASN A 273 -10.58 4.23 -12.10
C ASN A 273 -10.31 5.25 -13.20
N VAL A 274 -10.24 4.82 -14.47
CA VAL A 274 -9.94 5.69 -15.63
C VAL A 274 -10.79 6.96 -15.60
N GLY A 275 -10.13 8.11 -15.54
CA GLY A 275 -10.80 9.41 -15.62
C GLY A 275 -11.57 9.86 -14.38
N CYS A 276 -11.72 9.00 -13.36
CA CYS A 276 -12.38 9.27 -12.09
C CYS A 276 -11.64 8.58 -10.96
N VAL A 277 -10.39 8.98 -10.73
CA VAL A 277 -9.48 8.38 -9.76
C VAL A 277 -9.91 8.78 -8.36
N THR A 278 -10.31 7.81 -7.54
CA THR A 278 -10.80 8.07 -6.18
C THR A 278 -9.69 7.94 -5.15
N PHE A 279 -9.69 8.81 -4.15
CA PHE A 279 -8.67 8.89 -3.11
C PHE A 279 -9.31 9.03 -1.74
N ARG A 280 -8.66 8.49 -0.73
CA ARG A 280 -8.82 8.95 0.63
C ARG A 280 -8.35 10.41 0.71
N GLU A 281 -9.10 11.29 1.38
CA GLU A 281 -8.79 12.74 1.41
C GLU A 281 -7.33 13.04 1.80
N GLN A 282 -6.77 12.37 2.81
CA GLN A 282 -5.40 12.62 3.23
C GLN A 282 -4.33 12.10 2.24
N ALA A 283 -4.69 11.27 1.28
CA ALA A 283 -3.78 10.84 0.21
C ALA A 283 -3.81 11.77 -1.02
N LEU A 284 -4.67 12.79 -1.02
CA LEU A 284 -4.86 13.74 -2.12
C LEU A 284 -4.69 15.19 -1.69
N LEU A 285 -5.34 15.58 -0.59
CA LEU A 285 -5.50 16.96 -0.15
C LEU A 285 -4.47 17.30 0.92
N VAL A 286 -3.66 18.33 0.69
CA VAL A 286 -2.58 18.69 1.61
C VAL A 286 -2.33 20.21 1.60
N ASP A 287 -2.13 20.80 2.78
CA ASP A 287 -1.63 22.16 2.90
C ASP A 287 -0.09 22.17 2.85
N ILE A 288 0.47 22.66 1.75
CA ILE A 288 1.93 22.72 1.56
C ILE A 288 2.62 23.54 2.66
N ALA A 289 1.92 24.50 3.26
CA ALA A 289 2.52 25.39 4.26
C ALA A 289 2.76 24.70 5.61
N THR A 290 1.95 23.71 5.94
CA THR A 290 1.96 23.02 7.24
C THR A 290 2.37 21.55 7.15
N ALA A 291 2.41 21.00 5.92
CA ALA A 291 2.78 19.61 5.69
C ALA A 291 4.28 19.36 5.94
N SER A 292 4.57 18.19 6.44
CA SER A 292 5.93 17.65 6.43
C SER A 292 6.33 17.19 5.02
N GLN A 293 7.64 17.10 4.78
CA GLN A 293 8.12 16.57 3.51
C GLN A 293 7.66 15.11 3.29
N ASP A 294 7.55 14.30 4.34
CA ASP A 294 7.07 12.91 4.22
C ASP A 294 5.60 12.84 3.76
N GLU A 295 4.77 13.74 4.25
CA GLU A 295 3.37 13.84 3.82
C GLU A 295 3.26 14.29 2.35
N LEU A 296 4.06 15.27 1.92
CA LEU A 296 4.11 15.68 0.52
C LEU A 296 4.59 14.55 -0.40
N VAL A 297 5.65 13.83 0.00
CA VAL A 297 6.13 12.66 -0.74
C VAL A 297 5.06 11.57 -0.78
N GLY A 298 4.35 11.33 0.32
CA GLY A 298 3.25 10.37 0.39
C GLY A 298 2.14 10.68 -0.61
N VAL A 299 1.63 11.92 -0.60
CA VAL A 299 0.60 12.39 -1.54
C VAL A 299 1.08 12.28 -2.99
N ALA A 300 2.29 12.74 -3.28
CA ALA A 300 2.84 12.67 -4.63
C ALA A 300 3.02 11.23 -5.11
N ASN A 301 3.47 10.33 -4.23
CA ASN A 301 3.70 8.94 -4.56
C ASN A 301 2.38 8.20 -4.86
N VAL A 302 1.32 8.44 -4.07
CA VAL A 302 0.00 7.84 -4.33
C VAL A 302 -0.58 8.38 -5.65
N ILE A 303 -0.57 9.71 -5.90
CA ILE A 303 -1.06 10.27 -7.16
C ILE A 303 -0.30 9.70 -8.37
N ALA A 304 1.03 9.59 -8.27
CA ALA A 304 1.85 9.03 -9.34
C ALA A 304 1.58 7.53 -9.54
N HIS A 305 1.29 6.77 -8.46
CA HIS A 305 0.90 5.37 -8.51
C HIS A 305 -0.42 5.20 -9.30
N GLU A 306 -1.47 5.91 -8.91
CA GLU A 306 -2.76 5.82 -9.58
C GLU A 306 -2.69 6.26 -11.06
N LEU A 307 -1.88 7.26 -11.36
CA LEU A 307 -1.71 7.69 -12.75
C LEU A 307 -0.82 6.75 -13.59
N ALA A 308 0.07 5.96 -12.97
CA ALA A 308 0.81 4.94 -13.68
C ALA A 308 -0.09 3.78 -14.11
N HIS A 309 -1.11 3.45 -13.33
CA HIS A 309 -2.12 2.45 -13.66
C HIS A 309 -2.86 2.72 -14.96
N MET A 310 -2.97 3.96 -15.40
CA MET A 310 -3.62 4.30 -16.68
C MET A 310 -3.01 3.53 -17.86
N TRP A 311 -1.76 3.09 -17.74
CA TRP A 311 -1.07 2.21 -18.70
C TRP A 311 -0.95 0.78 -18.20
N PHE A 312 -0.60 0.57 -16.91
CA PHE A 312 -0.47 -0.74 -16.27
C PHE A 312 -1.64 -1.01 -15.33
N GLY A 313 -2.68 -1.64 -15.84
CA GLY A 313 -3.95 -1.89 -15.16
C GLY A 313 -5.11 -1.57 -16.06
N ASP A 314 -5.13 -0.38 -16.65
CA ASP A 314 -6.25 0.14 -17.44
C ASP A 314 -6.09 -0.16 -18.94
N LEU A 315 -5.03 0.36 -19.55
CA LEU A 315 -4.76 0.11 -20.98
C LEU A 315 -4.42 -1.36 -21.21
N VAL A 316 -3.47 -1.89 -20.45
CA VAL A 316 -3.08 -3.30 -20.43
C VAL A 316 -3.39 -3.87 -19.05
N THR A 317 -4.24 -4.86 -18.96
CA THR A 317 -4.77 -5.43 -17.72
C THR A 317 -4.37 -6.90 -17.60
N MET A 318 -4.13 -7.41 -16.39
CA MET A 318 -3.97 -8.83 -16.17
C MET A 318 -5.15 -9.64 -16.70
N ALA A 319 -4.88 -10.88 -17.14
CA ALA A 319 -5.93 -11.77 -17.63
C ALA A 319 -6.81 -12.34 -16.50
N TRP A 320 -6.23 -12.52 -15.32
CA TRP A 320 -6.90 -12.96 -14.10
C TRP A 320 -6.15 -12.41 -12.88
N TRP A 321 -6.77 -12.48 -11.71
CA TRP A 321 -6.30 -11.89 -10.47
C TRP A 321 -4.93 -12.39 -9.98
N GLU A 322 -4.49 -13.59 -10.38
CA GLU A 322 -3.13 -14.07 -10.10
C GLU A 322 -2.03 -13.14 -10.68
N GLY A 323 -2.37 -12.41 -11.76
CA GLY A 323 -1.51 -11.45 -12.40
C GLY A 323 -1.61 -10.02 -11.85
N ILE A 324 -2.32 -9.76 -10.74
CA ILE A 324 -2.52 -8.40 -10.20
C ILE A 324 -1.20 -7.67 -9.91
N TRP A 325 -0.14 -8.39 -9.62
CA TRP A 325 1.18 -7.82 -9.44
C TRP A 325 1.71 -7.07 -10.69
N LEU A 326 1.25 -7.44 -11.89
CA LEU A 326 1.55 -6.72 -13.14
C LEU A 326 0.98 -5.29 -13.13
N ASN A 327 -0.09 -5.05 -12.39
CA ASN A 327 -0.64 -3.72 -12.18
C ASN A 327 0.09 -3.05 -11.02
N GLU A 328 0.03 -3.63 -9.84
CA GLU A 328 0.39 -3.03 -8.57
C GLU A 328 1.88 -2.83 -8.34
N ALA A 329 2.69 -3.87 -8.64
CA ALA A 329 4.13 -3.74 -8.53
C ALA A 329 4.69 -2.73 -9.53
N PHE A 330 4.12 -2.69 -10.74
CA PHE A 330 4.49 -1.71 -11.74
C PHE A 330 4.11 -0.30 -11.35
N ALA A 331 2.89 -0.05 -10.91
CA ALA A 331 2.47 1.26 -10.47
C ALA A 331 3.30 1.74 -9.27
N THR A 332 3.57 0.84 -8.31
CA THR A 332 4.47 1.14 -7.19
C THR A 332 5.88 1.49 -7.66
N TYR A 333 6.47 0.71 -8.56
CA TYR A 333 7.79 1.02 -9.11
C TYR A 333 7.79 2.34 -9.89
N MET A 334 6.80 2.56 -10.75
CA MET A 334 6.70 3.75 -11.61
C MET A 334 6.40 5.02 -10.82
N SER A 335 5.73 4.92 -9.67
CA SER A 335 5.52 6.08 -8.80
C SER A 335 6.85 6.62 -8.26
N PHE A 336 7.79 5.74 -7.89
CA PHE A 336 9.14 6.16 -7.48
C PHE A 336 9.93 6.75 -8.64
N VAL A 337 9.86 6.18 -9.85
CA VAL A 337 10.50 6.74 -11.06
C VAL A 337 9.97 8.14 -11.34
N CYS A 338 8.65 8.33 -11.28
CA CYS A 338 7.99 9.60 -11.53
C CYS A 338 8.34 10.65 -10.46
N CYS A 339 8.24 10.29 -9.17
CA CYS A 339 8.53 11.21 -8.08
C CYS A 339 10.01 11.62 -8.00
N ASP A 340 10.94 10.72 -8.37
CA ASP A 340 12.37 11.04 -8.49
C ASP A 340 12.62 12.07 -9.60
N ALA A 341 11.90 11.96 -10.70
CA ALA A 341 11.94 12.95 -11.78
C ALA A 341 11.22 14.27 -11.42
N PHE A 342 10.13 14.21 -10.64
CA PHE A 342 9.36 15.37 -10.19
C PHE A 342 10.16 16.25 -9.23
N ARG A 343 10.80 15.63 -8.23
CA ARG A 343 11.59 16.29 -7.18
C ARG A 343 12.85 15.46 -6.89
N PRO A 344 13.93 15.59 -7.68
CA PRO A 344 15.17 14.82 -7.48
C PRO A 344 15.79 14.96 -6.09
N GLU A 345 15.57 16.11 -5.44
CA GLU A 345 16.01 16.39 -4.08
C GLU A 345 15.35 15.49 -3.03
N TRP A 346 14.25 14.83 -3.35
CA TRP A 346 13.61 13.85 -2.45
C TRP A 346 14.37 12.51 -2.37
N LYS A 347 15.29 12.27 -3.33
CA LYS A 347 16.12 11.05 -3.42
C LYS A 347 15.27 9.78 -3.29
N MET A 348 14.29 9.65 -4.16
CA MET A 348 13.29 8.57 -4.06
C MET A 348 13.89 7.17 -4.04
N TRP A 349 15.03 6.94 -4.70
CA TRP A 349 15.71 5.65 -4.67
C TRP A 349 16.32 5.30 -3.32
N VAL A 350 16.72 6.30 -2.52
CA VAL A 350 17.12 6.04 -1.13
C VAL A 350 15.91 5.64 -0.29
N ARG A 351 14.78 6.34 -0.46
CA ARG A 351 13.50 5.96 0.18
C ARG A 351 13.00 4.59 -0.25
N PHE A 352 13.21 4.22 -1.52
CA PHE A 352 12.83 2.91 -2.04
C PHE A 352 13.52 1.75 -1.30
N SER A 353 14.73 1.97 -0.77
CA SER A 353 15.41 0.96 0.03
C SER A 353 14.63 0.55 1.29
N LEU A 354 13.80 1.44 1.84
CA LEU A 354 12.90 1.14 2.97
C LEU A 354 11.68 0.32 2.51
N GLN A 355 11.17 0.57 1.30
CA GLN A 355 10.11 -0.27 0.71
C GLN A 355 10.62 -1.70 0.48
N ARG A 356 11.84 -1.82 -0.08
CA ARG A 356 12.55 -3.10 -0.22
C ARG A 356 12.69 -3.80 1.14
N GLU A 357 13.10 -3.05 2.19
CA GLU A 357 13.24 -3.59 3.55
C GLU A 357 11.92 -4.16 4.07
N THR A 358 10.81 -3.44 3.87
CA THR A 358 9.47 -3.89 4.26
C THR A 358 9.07 -5.17 3.53
N GLY A 359 9.25 -5.23 2.22
CA GLY A 359 8.97 -6.42 1.41
C GLY A 359 9.79 -7.64 1.87
N LEU A 360 11.12 -7.46 2.03
CA LEU A 360 12.01 -8.54 2.49
C LEU A 360 11.73 -8.98 3.93
N MET A 361 11.25 -8.09 4.79
CA MET A 361 10.90 -8.41 6.16
C MET A 361 9.71 -9.38 6.23
N ILE A 362 8.67 -9.13 5.45
CA ILE A 362 7.51 -10.02 5.35
C ILE A 362 7.89 -11.32 4.65
N ASP A 363 8.69 -11.22 3.62
CA ASP A 363 9.14 -12.35 2.82
C ASP A 363 10.15 -13.29 3.55
N ALA A 364 10.68 -12.85 4.70
CA ALA A 364 11.51 -13.67 5.59
C ALA A 364 10.69 -14.52 6.58
N LEU A 365 9.37 -14.43 6.56
CA LEU A 365 8.47 -15.23 7.39
C LEU A 365 8.11 -16.55 6.70
N HIS A 366 7.77 -17.55 7.50
CA HIS A 366 7.33 -18.85 6.97
C HIS A 366 5.96 -18.78 6.30
N THR A 367 5.16 -17.81 6.72
CA THR A 367 3.86 -17.45 6.14
C THR A 367 3.98 -16.63 4.85
N THR A 368 5.18 -16.46 4.27
CA THR A 368 5.35 -15.82 2.96
C THR A 368 4.73 -16.64 1.84
N ARG A 369 4.55 -16.02 0.68
CA ARG A 369 4.01 -16.61 -0.54
C ARG A 369 4.79 -16.20 -1.78
N ALA A 370 4.53 -16.84 -2.89
CA ALA A 370 4.93 -16.36 -4.20
C ALA A 370 4.25 -15.00 -4.51
N ILE A 371 4.88 -14.17 -5.34
CA ILE A 371 4.25 -12.93 -5.83
C ILE A 371 3.04 -13.29 -6.70
N GLU A 372 3.21 -14.25 -7.60
CA GLU A 372 2.13 -14.82 -8.40
C GLU A 372 1.76 -16.21 -7.89
N PHE A 373 0.52 -16.41 -7.54
CA PHE A 373 -0.04 -17.70 -7.16
C PHE A 373 -1.48 -17.84 -7.65
N GLU A 374 -1.97 -19.06 -7.77
CA GLU A 374 -3.32 -19.36 -8.28
C GLU A 374 -4.41 -18.75 -7.38
N VAL A 375 -5.25 -17.87 -7.93
CA VAL A 375 -6.38 -17.25 -7.25
C VAL A 375 -7.67 -17.97 -7.63
N LYS A 376 -8.36 -18.52 -6.62
CA LYS A 376 -9.52 -19.41 -6.80
C LYS A 376 -10.84 -18.79 -6.34
N SER A 377 -10.82 -17.66 -5.67
CA SER A 377 -12.04 -17.03 -5.14
C SER A 377 -11.91 -15.51 -5.05
N PRO A 378 -13.05 -14.78 -5.01
CA PRO A 378 -13.05 -13.34 -4.77
C PRO A 378 -12.30 -12.92 -3.49
N GLY A 379 -12.46 -13.66 -2.39
CA GLY A 379 -11.74 -13.40 -1.16
C GLY A 379 -10.22 -13.49 -1.31
N GLN A 380 -9.72 -14.49 -2.06
CA GLN A 380 -8.29 -14.59 -2.36
C GLN A 380 -7.79 -13.44 -3.26
N ALA A 381 -8.62 -12.95 -4.17
CA ALA A 381 -8.25 -11.78 -4.99
C ALA A 381 -8.04 -10.55 -4.12
N ALA A 382 -8.92 -10.30 -3.15
CA ALA A 382 -8.78 -9.20 -2.20
C ALA A 382 -7.53 -9.33 -1.30
N GLU A 383 -7.12 -10.56 -0.93
CA GLU A 383 -5.91 -10.82 -0.13
C GLU A 383 -4.59 -10.56 -0.89
N MET A 384 -4.63 -10.38 -2.20
CA MET A 384 -3.43 -10.07 -2.99
C MET A 384 -2.93 -8.63 -2.82
N ALA A 385 -3.72 -7.73 -2.26
CA ALA A 385 -3.33 -6.35 -1.95
C ALA A 385 -2.41 -6.29 -0.70
N ASP A 386 -1.23 -6.90 -0.75
CA ASP A 386 -0.30 -7.01 0.38
C ASP A 386 1.13 -6.58 0.05
N PHE A 387 2.00 -6.52 1.07
CA PHE A 387 3.40 -6.13 0.93
C PHE A 387 4.22 -7.00 -0.03
N ILE A 388 3.80 -8.24 -0.30
CA ILE A 388 4.47 -9.12 -1.27
C ILE A 388 4.17 -8.67 -2.69
N THR A 389 2.91 -8.38 -2.99
CA THR A 389 2.50 -7.88 -4.32
C THR A 389 3.12 -6.51 -4.61
N TYR A 390 2.98 -5.55 -3.69
CA TYR A 390 3.43 -4.16 -3.90
C TYR A 390 4.94 -4.01 -3.70
N GLN A 391 5.46 -4.20 -2.49
CA GLN A 391 6.83 -3.82 -2.13
C GLN A 391 7.86 -4.82 -2.65
N LYS A 392 7.65 -6.13 -2.47
CA LYS A 392 8.54 -7.14 -3.04
C LYS A 392 8.47 -7.12 -4.55
N GLY A 393 7.26 -7.05 -5.14
CA GLY A 393 7.08 -6.98 -6.58
C GLY A 393 7.83 -5.79 -7.20
N ALA A 394 7.63 -4.58 -6.69
CA ALA A 394 8.36 -3.39 -7.15
C ALA A 394 9.88 -3.50 -6.97
N SER A 395 10.34 -4.12 -5.87
CA SER A 395 11.78 -4.35 -5.63
C SER A 395 12.38 -5.29 -6.66
N VAL A 396 11.65 -6.33 -7.05
CA VAL A 396 12.07 -7.27 -8.09
C VAL A 396 12.15 -6.59 -9.46
N LEU A 397 11.18 -5.71 -9.79
CA LEU A 397 11.22 -4.90 -11.02
C LEU A 397 12.42 -3.93 -11.03
N ARG A 398 12.70 -3.26 -9.90
CA ARG A 398 13.88 -2.39 -9.76
C ARG A 398 15.18 -3.15 -9.92
N MET A 399 15.30 -4.34 -9.33
CA MET A 399 16.45 -5.21 -9.49
C MET A 399 16.67 -5.59 -10.95
N LEU A 400 15.61 -5.95 -11.66
CA LEU A 400 15.66 -6.29 -13.07
C LEU A 400 16.07 -5.09 -13.94
N GLU A 401 15.46 -3.92 -13.68
CA GLU A 401 15.80 -2.69 -14.41
C GLU A 401 17.28 -2.33 -14.24
N GLN A 402 17.82 -2.41 -13.03
CA GLN A 402 19.24 -2.11 -12.75
C GLN A 402 20.18 -3.16 -13.39
N TYR A 403 19.72 -4.41 -13.50
CA TYR A 403 20.48 -5.44 -14.21
C TYR A 403 20.49 -5.24 -15.71
N LEU A 404 19.36 -4.96 -16.35
CA LEU A 404 19.24 -4.75 -17.80
C LEU A 404 19.76 -3.39 -18.23
N GLY A 405 19.65 -2.39 -17.38
CA GLY A 405 19.87 -0.98 -17.67
C GLY A 405 18.58 -0.27 -18.08
N GLU A 406 18.40 0.96 -17.60
CA GLU A 406 17.17 1.76 -17.73
C GLU A 406 16.64 1.88 -19.16
N ALA A 407 17.52 2.17 -20.13
CA ALA A 407 17.11 2.36 -21.52
C ALA A 407 16.55 1.10 -22.15
N VAL A 408 17.19 -0.06 -21.89
CA VAL A 408 16.78 -1.37 -22.42
C VAL A 408 15.47 -1.82 -21.75
N TYR A 409 15.38 -1.65 -20.44
CA TYR A 409 14.19 -1.95 -19.68
C TYR A 409 12.99 -1.12 -20.18
N ARG A 410 13.14 0.20 -20.33
CA ARG A 410 12.11 1.10 -20.85
C ARG A 410 11.68 0.73 -22.27
N ASP A 411 12.60 0.33 -23.15
CA ASP A 411 12.25 -0.14 -24.51
C ASP A 411 11.40 -1.41 -24.45
N GLY A 412 11.74 -2.36 -23.60
CA GLY A 412 10.94 -3.57 -23.36
C GLY A 412 9.53 -3.25 -22.85
N ILE A 413 9.41 -2.33 -21.90
CA ILE A 413 8.12 -1.86 -21.38
C ILE A 413 7.28 -1.20 -22.49
N ARG A 414 7.85 -0.33 -23.30
CA ARG A 414 7.16 0.28 -24.44
C ARG A 414 6.63 -0.75 -25.42
N ARG A 415 7.42 -1.79 -25.73
CA ARG A 415 7.00 -2.89 -26.61
C ARG A 415 5.84 -3.66 -26.02
N TYR A 416 5.91 -4.01 -24.72
CA TYR A 416 4.83 -4.69 -24.02
C TYR A 416 3.52 -3.90 -24.09
N LEU A 417 3.53 -2.63 -23.70
CA LEU A 417 2.34 -1.77 -23.71
C LEU A 417 1.77 -1.57 -25.12
N ALA A 418 2.64 -1.35 -26.12
CA ALA A 418 2.19 -1.15 -27.50
C ALA A 418 1.59 -2.43 -28.12
N THR A 419 2.11 -3.61 -27.76
CA THR A 419 1.64 -4.90 -28.28
C THR A 419 0.26 -5.26 -27.69
N HIS A 420 0.05 -4.94 -26.43
CA HIS A 420 -1.12 -5.41 -25.67
C HIS A 420 -2.12 -4.29 -25.32
N ALA A 421 -2.03 -3.11 -25.95
CA ALA A 421 -2.95 -2.01 -25.70
C ALA A 421 -4.42 -2.46 -25.83
N TYR A 422 -5.25 -2.12 -24.85
CA TYR A 422 -6.66 -2.49 -24.72
C TYR A 422 -6.93 -4.00 -24.58
N ALA A 423 -5.90 -4.79 -24.32
CA ALA A 423 -5.98 -6.24 -24.14
C ALA A 423 -5.61 -6.66 -22.71
N ASN A 424 -5.60 -7.99 -22.51
CA ASN A 424 -5.19 -8.60 -21.25
C ASN A 424 -3.92 -9.42 -21.45
N THR A 425 -3.12 -9.55 -20.40
CA THR A 425 -1.82 -10.21 -20.44
C THR A 425 -1.62 -11.15 -19.25
N VAL A 426 -0.64 -12.02 -19.41
CA VAL A 426 -0.07 -12.85 -18.34
C VAL A 426 1.41 -12.51 -18.17
N THR A 427 2.01 -12.92 -17.08
CA THR A 427 3.41 -12.62 -16.72
C THR A 427 4.42 -12.96 -17.84
N SER A 428 4.21 -14.04 -18.58
CA SER A 428 5.11 -14.41 -19.69
C SER A 428 5.13 -13.42 -20.86
N ASP A 429 4.06 -12.65 -21.06
CA ASP A 429 3.99 -11.61 -22.11
C ASP A 429 4.96 -10.46 -21.81
N LEU A 430 5.05 -10.08 -20.52
CA LEU A 430 6.01 -9.08 -20.07
C LEU A 430 7.46 -9.57 -20.25
N TRP A 431 7.72 -10.82 -19.84
CA TRP A 431 9.07 -11.37 -19.98
C TRP A 431 9.47 -11.46 -21.46
N ALA A 432 8.60 -11.89 -22.33
CA ALA A 432 8.87 -11.96 -23.77
C ALA A 432 9.24 -10.58 -24.37
N ALA A 433 8.57 -9.52 -23.95
CA ALA A 433 8.89 -8.16 -24.41
C ALA A 433 10.26 -7.66 -23.90
N LEU A 434 10.59 -7.95 -22.63
CA LEU A 434 11.89 -7.60 -22.04
C LEU A 434 13.03 -8.44 -22.61
N GLU A 435 12.83 -9.73 -22.89
CA GLU A 435 13.78 -10.61 -23.57
C GLU A 435 14.08 -10.11 -24.99
N ALA A 436 13.02 -9.72 -25.72
CA ALA A 436 13.17 -9.18 -27.07
C ALA A 436 13.94 -7.84 -27.11
N ALA A 437 13.89 -7.06 -26.04
CA ALA A 437 14.63 -5.80 -25.91
C ALA A 437 16.08 -5.99 -25.45
N SER A 438 16.32 -6.92 -24.52
CA SER A 438 17.60 -7.07 -23.82
C SER A 438 18.51 -8.15 -24.42
N GLY A 439 17.92 -9.21 -24.98
CA GLY A 439 18.65 -10.44 -25.36
C GLY A 439 19.03 -11.32 -24.16
N GLU A 440 18.62 -10.96 -22.93
CA GLU A 440 18.86 -11.71 -21.69
C GLU A 440 17.70 -12.69 -21.44
N PRO A 441 17.90 -13.82 -20.74
CA PRO A 441 16.85 -14.80 -20.44
C PRO A 441 15.98 -14.34 -19.25
N VAL A 442 15.22 -13.25 -19.45
CA VAL A 442 14.48 -12.57 -18.39
C VAL A 442 13.47 -13.51 -17.72
N GLY A 443 12.74 -14.31 -18.51
CA GLY A 443 11.76 -15.25 -17.95
C GLY A 443 12.41 -16.32 -17.06
N GLU A 444 13.57 -16.86 -17.46
CA GLU A 444 14.30 -17.82 -16.63
C GLU A 444 14.74 -17.20 -15.30
N ILE A 445 15.28 -15.98 -15.33
CA ILE A 445 15.71 -15.24 -14.14
C ILE A 445 14.49 -14.96 -13.26
N MET A 446 13.47 -14.32 -13.81
CA MET A 446 12.38 -13.74 -13.05
C MET A 446 11.40 -14.76 -12.49
N ASN A 447 11.21 -15.89 -13.16
CA ASN A 447 10.36 -16.97 -12.63
C ASN A 447 10.90 -17.52 -11.29
N THR A 448 12.21 -17.41 -11.03
CA THR A 448 12.78 -17.78 -9.73
C THR A 448 12.40 -16.80 -8.61
N TRP A 449 11.93 -15.61 -8.94
CA TRP A 449 11.52 -14.56 -7.99
C TRP A 449 10.01 -14.45 -7.84
N ILE A 450 9.26 -14.65 -8.92
CA ILE A 450 7.81 -14.40 -8.96
C ILE A 450 7.02 -15.62 -8.51
N LEU A 451 7.46 -16.84 -8.86
CA LEU A 451 6.71 -18.08 -8.67
C LEU A 451 7.06 -18.84 -7.37
N GLN A 452 7.89 -18.25 -6.51
CA GLN A 452 8.21 -18.84 -5.20
C GLN A 452 8.28 -17.75 -4.12
N GLY A 453 7.91 -18.10 -2.89
CA GLY A 453 8.09 -17.26 -1.72
C GLY A 453 9.52 -17.26 -1.21
N GLY A 454 9.85 -16.28 -0.38
CA GLY A 454 11.18 -16.11 0.20
C GLY A 454 12.16 -15.38 -0.72
N HIS A 455 13.34 -15.11 -0.17
CA HIS A 455 14.46 -14.48 -0.87
C HIS A 455 15.80 -15.06 -0.37
N PRO A 456 16.88 -14.92 -1.13
CA PRO A 456 18.18 -15.42 -0.69
C PRO A 456 18.91 -14.43 0.22
N VAL A 457 19.81 -14.95 1.06
CA VAL A 457 20.97 -14.21 1.55
C VAL A 457 22.20 -14.59 0.71
N VAL A 458 22.88 -13.58 0.20
CA VAL A 458 24.14 -13.71 -0.54
C VAL A 458 25.28 -13.47 0.46
N THR A 459 26.09 -14.49 0.69
CA THR A 459 27.28 -14.41 1.55
C THR A 459 28.49 -14.03 0.72
N VAL A 460 29.24 -13.05 1.20
CA VAL A 460 30.44 -12.48 0.57
C VAL A 460 31.67 -13.02 1.29
N GLY A 461 32.41 -13.91 0.63
CA GLY A 461 33.71 -14.41 1.05
C GLY A 461 34.87 -13.64 0.38
N ASP A 462 36.11 -14.17 0.49
CA ASP A 462 37.31 -13.49 -0.02
C ASP A 462 37.27 -13.33 -1.55
N GLU A 463 36.92 -14.37 -2.31
CA GLU A 463 36.84 -14.39 -3.76
C GLU A 463 35.53 -15.00 -4.27
N THR A 464 34.60 -15.30 -3.37
CA THR A 464 33.39 -16.07 -3.67
C THR A 464 32.12 -15.36 -3.19
N LEU A 465 31.05 -15.66 -3.90
CA LEU A 465 29.66 -15.41 -3.48
C LEU A 465 28.99 -16.77 -3.27
N SER A 466 28.16 -16.87 -2.24
CA SER A 466 27.28 -18.03 -2.09
C SER A 466 25.88 -17.58 -1.70
N GLN A 467 24.86 -18.35 -2.09
CA GLN A 467 23.47 -18.05 -1.73
C GLN A 467 22.84 -19.23 -0.97
N ARG A 468 21.89 -18.87 -0.13
CA ARG A 468 20.93 -19.77 0.52
C ARG A 468 19.64 -19.04 0.83
N PRO A 469 18.52 -19.74 1.03
CA PRO A 469 17.30 -19.10 1.50
C PRO A 469 17.52 -18.37 2.84
N PHE A 470 16.89 -17.20 2.97
CA PHE A 470 16.91 -16.40 4.19
C PHE A 470 15.56 -16.48 4.91
N MET A 471 15.57 -16.65 6.24
CA MET A 471 14.37 -16.62 7.08
C MET A 471 14.71 -16.13 8.48
N PHE A 472 13.75 -15.48 9.14
CA PHE A 472 13.80 -15.28 10.58
C PHE A 472 13.53 -16.61 11.27
N ALA A 473 14.46 -17.03 12.15
CA ALA A 473 14.43 -18.23 12.99
C ALA A 473 13.29 -19.25 12.63
N PRO A 474 13.56 -20.21 11.78
CA PRO A 474 12.52 -21.18 11.40
C PRO A 474 12.04 -21.94 12.65
N PRO A 475 10.73 -22.22 12.77
CA PRO A 475 10.22 -23.11 13.81
C PRO A 475 10.93 -24.46 13.73
N GLU A 476 11.22 -25.07 14.89
CA GLU A 476 11.90 -26.37 14.95
C GLU A 476 11.22 -27.38 14.01
N GLY A 477 12.00 -27.99 13.12
CA GLY A 477 11.53 -29.04 12.18
C GLY A 477 10.95 -28.52 10.85
N ARG A 478 10.97 -27.24 10.55
CA ARG A 478 10.56 -26.70 9.26
C ARG A 478 11.77 -26.32 8.40
N SER A 479 11.72 -26.64 7.11
CA SER A 479 12.72 -26.21 6.13
C SER A 479 12.47 -24.75 5.73
N ALA A 480 13.54 -24.08 5.31
CA ALA A 480 13.42 -22.77 4.69
C ALA A 480 12.55 -22.84 3.41
N ILE A 481 11.81 -21.76 3.14
CA ILE A 481 10.98 -21.63 1.94
C ILE A 481 11.86 -21.15 0.78
N GLY A 482 11.55 -21.61 -0.42
CA GLY A 482 12.25 -21.29 -1.65
C GLY A 482 13.35 -22.29 -1.95
N SER A 483 13.84 -22.20 -3.17
CA SER A 483 14.98 -22.95 -3.73
C SER A 483 16.10 -21.98 -4.12
N ASP A 484 17.04 -22.44 -4.95
CA ASP A 484 18.08 -21.56 -5.45
C ASP A 484 17.48 -20.51 -6.41
N TRP A 485 17.90 -19.24 -6.31
CA TRP A 485 17.51 -18.15 -7.20
C TRP A 485 18.58 -17.92 -8.26
N ILE A 486 18.18 -17.34 -9.38
CA ILE A 486 19.12 -16.69 -10.30
C ILE A 486 19.22 -15.24 -9.85
N VAL A 487 20.30 -14.90 -9.16
CA VAL A 487 20.47 -13.61 -8.49
C VAL A 487 21.26 -12.65 -9.36
N PRO A 488 20.65 -11.54 -9.85
CA PRO A 488 21.39 -10.43 -10.45
C PRO A 488 22.22 -9.71 -9.38
N VAL A 489 23.53 -9.90 -9.41
CA VAL A 489 24.45 -9.30 -8.43
C VAL A 489 25.16 -8.11 -9.05
N LEU A 490 25.02 -6.94 -8.43
CA LEU A 490 25.84 -5.76 -8.68
C LEU A 490 26.84 -5.61 -7.54
N ALA A 491 28.14 -5.52 -7.86
CA ALA A 491 29.19 -5.36 -6.87
C ALA A 491 30.12 -4.20 -7.22
N ARG A 492 30.64 -3.54 -6.20
CA ARG A 492 31.59 -2.42 -6.32
C ARG A 492 32.82 -2.67 -5.44
N SER A 493 34.01 -2.60 -6.03
CA SER A 493 35.25 -2.57 -5.26
C SER A 493 35.38 -1.22 -4.56
N LEU A 494 35.70 -1.22 -3.27
CA LEU A 494 35.91 -0.02 -2.50
C LEU A 494 37.32 0.58 -2.69
N ASP A 495 38.26 -0.19 -3.22
CA ASP A 495 39.63 0.29 -3.45
C ASP A 495 39.78 1.08 -4.76
N ASP A 496 39.18 0.61 -5.84
CA ASP A 496 39.33 1.23 -7.17
C ASP A 496 38.03 1.79 -7.75
N GLY A 497 36.91 1.59 -7.04
CA GLY A 497 35.58 2.05 -7.46
C GLY A 497 34.97 1.28 -8.62
N ARG A 498 35.64 0.22 -9.11
CA ARG A 498 35.15 -0.59 -10.24
C ARG A 498 33.84 -1.28 -9.85
N THR A 499 32.84 -1.13 -10.71
CA THR A 499 31.57 -1.86 -10.60
C THR A 499 31.53 -3.01 -11.60
N SER A 500 30.87 -4.10 -11.21
CA SER A 500 30.62 -5.24 -12.08
C SER A 500 29.25 -5.82 -11.82
N ARG A 501 28.65 -6.45 -12.84
CA ARG A 501 27.41 -7.21 -12.72
C ARG A 501 27.64 -8.67 -13.11
N THR A 502 26.99 -9.59 -12.41
CA THR A 502 27.02 -11.01 -12.69
C THR A 502 25.70 -11.66 -12.32
N LEU A 503 25.43 -12.86 -12.87
CA LEU A 503 24.33 -13.71 -12.42
C LEU A 503 24.91 -14.81 -11.53
N LEU A 504 24.43 -14.89 -10.30
CA LEU A 504 24.69 -16.03 -9.43
C LEU A 504 23.55 -17.04 -9.67
N SER A 505 23.77 -17.96 -10.60
CA SER A 505 22.78 -18.95 -11.06
C SER A 505 22.83 -20.28 -10.30
N GLY A 506 23.80 -20.45 -9.40
CA GLY A 506 23.94 -21.61 -8.54
C GLY A 506 24.19 -21.21 -7.10
N ARG A 507 24.48 -22.18 -6.24
CA ARG A 507 24.74 -21.92 -4.82
C ARG A 507 26.02 -21.15 -4.57
N GLU A 508 26.97 -21.21 -5.48
CA GLU A 508 28.28 -20.55 -5.37
C GLU A 508 28.67 -19.93 -6.73
N GLY A 509 29.42 -18.84 -6.66
CA GLY A 509 29.97 -18.13 -7.81
C GLY A 509 31.20 -17.31 -7.42
N ALA A 510 31.89 -16.74 -8.41
CA ALA A 510 33.00 -15.85 -8.14
C ALA A 510 32.52 -14.44 -7.78
N LEU A 511 33.20 -13.78 -6.85
CA LEU A 511 33.05 -12.36 -6.60
C LEU A 511 33.65 -11.59 -7.81
N PRO A 512 32.86 -10.74 -8.50
CA PRO A 512 33.29 -10.16 -9.78
C PRO A 512 34.18 -8.91 -9.65
N VAL A 513 34.56 -8.52 -8.43
CA VAL A 513 35.40 -7.34 -8.14
C VAL A 513 36.39 -7.64 -7.03
N SER A 514 37.46 -6.82 -6.94
CA SER A 514 38.47 -6.93 -5.88
C SER A 514 37.92 -6.48 -4.51
N GLN A 515 38.47 -7.08 -3.45
CA GLN A 515 38.18 -6.73 -2.08
C GLN A 515 38.92 -5.46 -1.59
N PRO A 516 38.41 -4.70 -0.60
CA PRO A 516 37.11 -4.87 -0.02
C PRO A 516 36.01 -4.48 -1.01
N ALA A 517 34.91 -5.23 -1.03
CA ALA A 517 33.83 -5.09 -1.99
C ALA A 517 32.49 -4.81 -1.31
N PHE A 518 31.71 -3.93 -1.89
CA PHE A 518 30.30 -3.79 -1.55
C PHE A 518 29.45 -4.57 -2.56
N VAL A 519 28.75 -5.57 -2.08
CA VAL A 519 27.80 -6.39 -2.85
C VAL A 519 26.39 -5.82 -2.65
N ASN A 520 25.57 -5.83 -3.69
CA ASN A 520 24.35 -5.06 -3.82
C ASN A 520 24.62 -3.55 -3.99
N ALA A 521 25.61 -3.21 -4.82
CA ALA A 521 25.95 -1.82 -5.14
C ALA A 521 24.72 -1.08 -5.69
N GLY A 522 24.47 0.12 -5.17
CA GLY A 522 23.26 0.90 -5.48
C GLY A 522 21.97 0.37 -4.82
N GLY A 523 22.03 -0.71 -4.03
CA GLY A 523 20.94 -1.19 -3.18
C GLY A 523 19.71 -1.75 -3.87
N ALA A 524 19.77 -2.04 -5.17
CA ALA A 524 18.61 -2.43 -5.97
C ALA A 524 18.25 -3.93 -5.88
N GLY A 525 19.16 -4.78 -5.38
CA GLY A 525 18.94 -6.24 -5.31
C GLY A 525 17.91 -6.61 -4.24
N THR A 526 17.00 -7.50 -4.59
CA THR A 526 15.93 -8.01 -3.69
C THR A 526 16.44 -9.19 -2.85
N TYR A 527 17.63 -9.11 -2.30
CA TYR A 527 18.27 -10.14 -1.47
C TYR A 527 19.01 -9.51 -0.31
N ARG A 528 19.29 -10.28 0.75
CA ARG A 528 20.15 -9.85 1.85
C ARG A 528 21.60 -10.11 1.52
N THR A 529 22.49 -9.29 2.08
CA THR A 529 23.93 -9.52 2.03
C THR A 529 24.47 -9.90 3.41
N SER A 530 25.31 -10.93 3.46
CA SER A 530 26.04 -11.33 4.67
C SER A 530 27.53 -11.37 4.35
N TYR A 531 28.31 -10.61 5.09
CA TYR A 531 29.77 -10.56 4.91
C TYR A 531 30.47 -11.50 5.92
N GLU A 532 31.48 -12.23 5.48
CA GLU A 532 32.38 -12.89 6.44
C GLU A 532 33.04 -11.85 7.36
N PRO A 533 33.47 -12.19 8.61
CA PRO A 533 33.90 -11.21 9.61
C PRO A 533 35.00 -10.27 9.12
N THR A 534 35.97 -10.78 8.37
CA THR A 534 37.07 -9.98 7.80
C THR A 534 36.55 -8.98 6.76
N GLN A 535 35.59 -9.40 5.92
CA GLN A 535 34.98 -8.59 4.88
C GLN A 535 34.10 -7.50 5.51
N LEU A 536 33.28 -7.85 6.50
CA LEU A 536 32.47 -6.87 7.23
C LEU A 536 33.34 -5.79 7.87
N THR A 537 34.46 -6.17 8.49
CA THR A 537 35.40 -5.22 9.05
C THR A 537 35.97 -4.26 8.01
N GLY A 538 36.33 -4.78 6.82
CA GLY A 538 36.82 -3.97 5.70
C GLY A 538 35.76 -2.98 5.19
N VAL A 539 34.49 -3.42 5.02
CA VAL A 539 33.39 -2.56 4.60
C VAL A 539 33.01 -1.52 5.68
N ALA A 540 32.95 -1.95 6.96
CA ALA A 540 32.63 -1.07 8.07
C ALA A 540 33.67 0.06 8.26
N ALA A 541 34.95 -0.22 8.01
CA ALA A 541 36.00 0.79 8.05
C ALA A 541 35.86 1.87 6.95
N ARG A 542 35.05 1.57 5.91
CA ARG A 542 34.82 2.41 4.73
C ARG A 542 33.38 2.96 4.67
N LEU A 543 32.63 2.94 5.79
CA LEU A 543 31.24 3.45 5.86
C LEU A 543 31.05 4.85 5.22
N PRO A 544 31.94 5.83 5.43
CA PRO A 544 31.81 7.16 4.82
C PRO A 544 31.95 7.17 3.30
N GLU A 545 32.48 6.08 2.71
CA GLU A 545 32.65 5.97 1.24
C GLU A 545 31.45 5.26 0.57
N LEU A 546 30.57 4.70 1.37
CA LEU A 546 29.31 4.11 0.88
C LEU A 546 28.31 5.22 0.56
N SER A 547 27.52 5.02 -0.51
CA SER A 547 26.39 5.90 -0.80
C SER A 547 25.31 5.76 0.30
N GLU A 548 24.37 6.71 0.35
CA GLU A 548 23.26 6.70 1.30
C GLU A 548 22.46 5.38 1.23
N VAL A 549 22.15 4.92 0.01
CA VAL A 549 21.46 3.65 -0.22
C VAL A 549 22.29 2.47 0.30
N GLU A 550 23.59 2.44 0.01
CA GLU A 550 24.48 1.35 0.45
C GLU A 550 24.59 1.29 1.97
N ARG A 551 24.65 2.45 2.68
CA ARG A 551 24.63 2.49 4.15
C ARG A 551 23.28 1.99 4.72
N THR A 552 22.17 2.41 4.11
CA THR A 552 20.81 1.97 4.50
C THR A 552 20.69 0.45 4.35
N VAL A 553 21.13 -0.11 3.21
CA VAL A 553 21.08 -1.55 2.93
C VAL A 553 21.98 -2.33 3.87
N LEU A 554 23.22 -1.89 4.10
CA LEU A 554 24.15 -2.58 5.02
C LEU A 554 23.60 -2.69 6.43
N LEU A 555 23.03 -1.60 6.95
CA LEU A 555 22.41 -1.58 8.27
C LEU A 555 21.15 -2.45 8.30
N GLY A 556 20.28 -2.35 7.31
CA GLY A 556 19.06 -3.15 7.18
C GLY A 556 19.36 -4.66 7.09
N ASP A 557 20.32 -5.04 6.27
CA ASP A 557 20.74 -6.44 6.13
C ASP A 557 21.39 -6.96 7.42
N THR A 558 22.24 -6.16 8.10
CA THR A 558 22.85 -6.55 9.38
C THR A 558 21.78 -6.69 10.46
N TRP A 559 20.78 -5.81 10.50
CA TRP A 559 19.65 -5.91 11.42
C TRP A 559 18.79 -7.16 11.13
N ALA A 560 18.51 -7.46 9.87
CA ALA A 560 17.81 -8.68 9.48
C ALA A 560 18.57 -9.94 9.90
N LEU A 561 19.89 -9.98 9.71
CA LEU A 561 20.75 -11.07 10.15
C LEU A 561 20.78 -11.21 11.68
N ALA A 562 20.72 -10.09 12.43
CA ALA A 562 20.59 -10.14 13.88
C ALA A 562 19.24 -10.74 14.30
N ARG A 563 18.16 -10.40 13.61
CA ARG A 563 16.84 -11.01 13.82
C ARG A 563 16.84 -12.50 13.54
N ALA A 564 17.56 -12.94 12.50
CA ALA A 564 17.72 -14.35 12.16
C ALA A 564 18.67 -15.12 13.14
N GLY A 565 19.41 -14.41 14.02
CA GLY A 565 20.37 -15.01 14.94
C GLY A 565 21.77 -15.24 14.37
N GLU A 566 22.04 -14.71 13.20
CA GLU A 566 23.34 -14.81 12.51
C GLU A 566 24.29 -13.66 12.87
N ARG A 567 23.75 -12.57 13.40
CA ARG A 567 24.46 -11.43 13.96
C ARG A 567 23.86 -11.09 15.34
N THR A 568 24.46 -10.13 16.02
CA THR A 568 24.01 -9.64 17.32
C THR A 568 23.53 -8.20 17.21
N ILE A 569 22.72 -7.75 18.16
CA ILE A 569 22.37 -6.32 18.29
C ILE A 569 23.63 -5.46 18.47
N ALA A 570 24.67 -6.00 19.15
CA ALA A 570 25.95 -5.31 19.32
C ALA A 570 26.65 -5.03 17.99
N ASP A 571 26.53 -5.92 16.99
CA ASP A 571 27.11 -5.71 15.65
C ASP A 571 26.43 -4.53 14.96
N VAL A 572 25.07 -4.48 15.02
CA VAL A 572 24.29 -3.36 14.43
C VAL A 572 24.66 -2.04 15.13
N LEU A 573 24.67 -1.99 16.48
CA LEU A 573 25.04 -0.79 17.22
C LEU A 573 26.48 -0.35 16.97
N THR A 574 27.37 -1.27 16.60
CA THR A 574 28.74 -0.94 16.20
C THR A 574 28.77 -0.22 14.86
N LEU A 575 27.98 -0.65 13.89
CA LEU A 575 27.82 0.06 12.61
C LEU A 575 27.19 1.43 12.81
N VAL A 576 26.13 1.52 13.64
CA VAL A 576 25.49 2.81 13.98
C VAL A 576 26.49 3.79 14.58
N ALA A 577 27.33 3.32 15.52
CA ALA A 577 28.37 4.16 16.11
C ALA A 577 29.45 4.62 15.11
N GLY A 578 29.63 3.89 14.00
CA GLY A 578 30.57 4.22 12.93
C GLY A 578 30.03 5.21 11.88
N LEU A 579 28.74 5.57 11.91
CA LEU A 579 28.14 6.48 10.94
C LEU A 579 28.64 7.93 11.03
N GLY A 580 29.11 8.35 12.23
CA GLY A 580 29.47 9.75 12.46
C GLY A 580 28.25 10.68 12.43
N ILE A 581 28.39 11.84 11.81
CA ILE A 581 27.26 12.75 11.59
C ILE A 581 26.54 12.30 10.30
N GLU A 582 25.47 11.53 10.48
CA GLU A 582 24.67 11.02 9.37
C GLU A 582 23.53 11.98 9.04
N ALA A 583 23.41 12.33 7.77
CA ALA A 583 22.40 13.28 7.29
C ALA A 583 21.26 12.60 6.49
N GLU A 584 21.32 11.27 6.30
CA GLU A 584 20.32 10.55 5.50
C GLU A 584 19.15 10.04 6.35
N PRO A 585 17.93 10.52 6.12
CA PRO A 585 16.73 10.08 6.88
C PRO A 585 16.49 8.58 6.83
N SER A 586 16.73 7.93 5.68
CA SER A 586 16.49 6.49 5.51
C SER A 586 17.43 5.63 6.36
N VAL A 587 18.67 6.08 6.57
CA VAL A 587 19.61 5.44 7.51
C VAL A 587 19.06 5.52 8.93
N TRP A 588 18.57 6.70 9.32
CA TRP A 588 17.97 6.90 10.65
C TRP A 588 16.68 6.10 10.83
N GLN A 589 15.90 5.85 9.77
CA GLN A 589 14.72 5.00 9.88
C GLN A 589 15.08 3.54 10.21
N VAL A 590 16.17 3.00 9.70
CA VAL A 590 16.66 1.66 10.08
C VAL A 590 17.11 1.65 11.54
N VAL A 591 17.83 2.69 11.97
CA VAL A 591 18.23 2.87 13.39
C VAL A 591 17.01 2.99 14.28
N ASP A 592 16.00 3.72 13.84
CA ASP A 592 14.74 3.91 14.55
C ASP A 592 14.00 2.59 14.79
N ASN A 593 13.94 1.71 13.80
CA ASN A 593 13.35 0.37 13.95
C ASN A 593 14.09 -0.49 14.98
N LEU A 594 15.42 -0.38 15.05
CA LEU A 594 16.21 -1.04 16.08
C LEU A 594 15.92 -0.46 17.48
N MET A 595 15.87 0.88 17.58
CA MET A 595 15.58 1.55 18.86
C MET A 595 14.17 1.24 19.37
N ASP A 596 13.18 1.17 18.47
CA ASP A 596 11.82 0.75 18.82
C ASP A 596 11.80 -0.68 19.40
N PHE A 597 12.51 -1.62 18.76
CA PHE A 597 12.64 -2.97 19.28
C PHE A 597 13.29 -2.99 20.66
N LEU A 598 14.37 -2.25 20.86
CA LEU A 598 15.06 -2.17 22.16
C LEU A 598 14.16 -1.53 23.23
N ASP A 599 13.44 -0.49 22.88
CA ASP A 599 12.52 0.22 23.78
C ASP A 599 11.42 -0.70 24.32
N ARG A 600 10.92 -1.62 23.48
CA ARG A 600 9.90 -2.61 23.84
C ARG A 600 10.43 -3.84 24.59
N THR A 601 11.71 -4.19 24.43
CA THR A 601 12.25 -5.48 24.89
C THR A 601 13.23 -5.38 26.05
N VAL A 602 13.84 -4.22 26.27
CA VAL A 602 14.81 -4.04 27.35
C VAL A 602 14.12 -4.11 28.71
N PRO A 603 14.56 -5.00 29.60
CA PRO A 603 14.01 -5.08 30.95
C PRO A 603 14.19 -3.79 31.76
N GLU A 604 13.22 -3.49 32.61
CA GLU A 604 13.20 -2.26 33.43
C GLU A 604 14.52 -1.94 34.14
N PRO A 605 15.25 -2.90 34.74
CA PRO A 605 16.55 -2.60 35.37
C PRO A 605 17.63 -2.10 34.39
N LEU A 606 17.49 -2.35 33.09
CA LEU A 606 18.42 -1.90 32.04
C LEU A 606 17.94 -0.65 31.34
N ARG A 607 16.74 -0.15 31.63
CA ARG A 607 16.18 1.07 31.04
C ARG A 607 17.14 2.27 31.11
N PRO A 608 17.78 2.59 32.26
CA PRO A 608 18.73 3.71 32.33
C PRO A 608 19.94 3.53 31.40
N ALA A 609 20.37 2.27 31.17
CA ALA A 609 21.47 1.97 30.26
C ALA A 609 21.06 2.19 28.78
N LEU A 610 19.84 1.79 28.41
CA LEU A 610 19.27 2.08 27.06
C LEU A 610 19.16 3.59 26.82
N GLU A 611 18.61 4.35 27.78
CA GLU A 611 18.49 5.80 27.71
C GLU A 611 19.86 6.46 27.49
N ALA A 612 20.84 6.10 28.29
CA ALA A 612 22.20 6.63 28.17
C ALA A 612 22.84 6.24 26.83
N ARG A 613 22.61 4.99 26.35
CA ARG A 613 23.12 4.53 25.07
C ARG A 613 22.48 5.29 23.90
N THR A 614 21.16 5.50 23.94
CA THR A 614 20.43 6.29 22.94
C THR A 614 20.98 7.71 22.86
N ARG A 615 21.12 8.41 24.00
CA ARG A 615 21.71 9.76 24.03
C ARG A 615 23.14 9.78 23.50
N SER A 616 23.95 8.76 23.81
CA SER A 616 25.33 8.66 23.34
C SER A 616 25.43 8.46 21.82
N LEU A 617 24.50 7.72 21.21
CA LEU A 617 24.52 7.43 19.78
C LEU A 617 23.92 8.57 18.95
N LEU A 618 22.81 9.15 19.41
CA LEU A 618 22.03 10.12 18.63
C LEU A 618 22.37 11.58 18.96
N GLY A 619 22.81 11.83 20.20
CA GLY A 619 23.13 13.18 20.71
C GLY A 619 24.10 13.98 19.83
N PRO A 620 25.24 13.44 19.43
CA PRO A 620 26.20 14.18 18.59
C PRO A 620 25.63 14.67 17.27
N THR A 621 24.80 13.85 16.60
CA THR A 621 24.13 14.24 15.36
C THR A 621 23.04 15.29 15.64
N PHE A 622 22.29 15.14 16.75
CA PHE A 622 21.31 16.15 17.14
C PHE A 622 21.96 17.48 17.53
N GLU A 623 23.09 17.48 18.22
CA GLU A 623 23.85 18.70 18.52
C GLU A 623 24.34 19.42 17.24
N HIS A 624 24.65 18.66 16.19
CA HIS A 624 25.02 19.22 14.88
C HIS A 624 23.84 19.91 14.18
N PHE A 625 22.67 19.25 14.13
CA PHE A 625 21.49 19.79 13.45
C PHE A 625 20.67 20.76 14.29
N GLY A 626 20.64 20.61 15.61
CA GLY A 626 19.86 21.44 16.52
C GLY A 626 18.35 21.34 16.29
N TRP A 627 17.60 22.31 16.81
CA TRP A 627 16.16 22.44 16.63
C TRP A 627 15.76 23.18 15.36
N GLU A 628 16.53 24.17 14.98
CA GLU A 628 16.20 25.08 13.88
C GLU A 628 17.08 24.82 12.64
N PRO A 629 16.50 24.98 11.42
CA PRO A 629 17.27 24.83 10.20
C PRO A 629 18.41 25.83 10.10
N HIS A 630 19.53 25.41 9.57
CA HIS A 630 20.65 26.29 9.25
C HIS A 630 20.62 26.73 7.79
N GLY A 631 21.12 27.93 7.49
CA GLY A 631 21.14 28.45 6.12
C GLY A 631 21.95 27.55 5.19
N GLY A 632 21.31 27.07 4.09
CA GLY A 632 21.92 26.17 3.09
C GLY A 632 21.91 24.69 3.46
N GLU A 633 21.18 24.30 4.49
CA GLU A 633 20.97 22.90 4.89
C GLU A 633 20.11 22.15 3.84
N ASP A 634 20.37 20.85 3.67
CA ASP A 634 19.51 19.97 2.86
C ASP A 634 18.08 19.98 3.46
N PRO A 635 17.03 20.24 2.68
CA PRO A 635 15.65 20.24 3.19
C PRO A 635 15.27 18.95 3.94
N ARG A 636 15.87 17.79 3.60
CA ARG A 636 15.65 16.52 4.27
C ARG A 636 16.26 16.41 5.67
N ALA A 637 17.14 17.33 6.04
CA ALA A 637 17.69 17.41 7.40
C ALA A 637 16.60 17.58 8.47
N GLN A 638 15.45 18.18 8.10
CA GLN A 638 14.28 18.26 9.00
C GLN A 638 13.76 16.88 9.41
N GLN A 639 13.76 15.89 8.51
CA GLN A 639 13.34 14.52 8.80
C GLN A 639 14.32 13.82 9.75
N VAL A 640 15.63 14.04 9.55
CA VAL A 640 16.68 13.58 10.49
C VAL A 640 16.42 14.19 11.86
N ARG A 641 16.23 15.50 11.92
CA ARG A 641 15.94 16.25 13.14
C ARG A 641 14.71 15.72 13.88
N ALA A 642 13.61 15.47 13.14
CA ALA A 642 12.39 14.91 13.69
C ALA A 642 12.61 13.53 14.31
N THR A 643 13.32 12.64 13.59
CA THR A 643 13.64 11.29 14.11
C THR A 643 14.51 11.35 15.37
N LEU A 644 15.53 12.23 15.39
CA LEU A 644 16.41 12.40 16.54
C LEU A 644 15.66 12.98 17.75
N ILE A 645 14.82 14.02 17.56
CA ILE A 645 13.98 14.61 18.60
C ILE A 645 13.08 13.53 19.19
N ARG A 646 12.37 12.80 18.34
CA ARG A 646 11.47 11.74 18.80
C ARG A 646 12.22 10.71 19.67
N ARG A 647 13.31 10.15 19.18
CA ARG A 647 14.05 9.11 19.92
C ARG A 647 14.80 9.62 21.16
N LEU A 648 15.37 10.80 21.11
CA LEU A 648 15.98 11.41 22.28
C LEU A 648 14.95 11.72 23.37
N GLY A 649 13.78 12.25 22.98
CA GLY A 649 12.72 12.59 23.92
C GLY A 649 11.96 11.39 24.47
N THR A 650 11.76 10.32 23.68
CA THR A 650 11.07 9.09 24.11
C THR A 650 12.07 8.09 24.70
N THR A 651 12.70 7.24 23.90
CA THR A 651 13.63 6.17 24.32
C THR A 651 14.86 6.70 25.06
N GLY A 652 15.36 7.88 24.68
CA GLY A 652 16.52 8.53 25.33
C GLY A 652 16.21 9.27 26.63
N ALA A 653 14.95 9.56 26.89
CA ALA A 653 14.46 10.34 28.02
C ALA A 653 15.29 11.63 28.28
N ASP A 654 15.68 12.34 27.20
CA ASP A 654 16.50 13.55 27.29
C ASP A 654 15.65 14.73 27.79
N GLU A 655 16.02 15.24 28.98
CA GLU A 655 15.28 16.29 29.66
C GLU A 655 15.21 17.61 28.88
N LYS A 656 16.24 17.94 28.10
CA LYS A 656 16.27 19.18 27.31
C LYS A 656 15.29 19.05 26.14
N VAL A 657 15.31 17.91 25.45
CA VAL A 657 14.39 17.63 24.35
C VAL A 657 12.95 17.59 24.82
N ARG A 658 12.68 16.94 25.96
CA ARG A 658 11.35 16.88 26.58
C ARG A 658 10.82 18.28 26.96
N THR A 659 11.66 19.09 27.58
CA THR A 659 11.28 20.44 28.00
C THR A 659 10.96 21.33 26.79
N GLU A 660 11.78 21.30 25.76
CA GLU A 660 11.54 22.09 24.55
C GLU A 660 10.31 21.62 23.80
N SER A 661 10.11 20.30 23.65
CA SER A 661 8.89 19.73 23.01
C SER A 661 7.63 20.16 23.75
N ALA A 662 7.66 20.12 25.09
CA ALA A 662 6.53 20.58 25.91
C ALA A 662 6.25 22.07 25.71
N SER A 663 7.30 22.90 25.67
CA SER A 663 7.18 24.35 25.46
C SER A 663 6.54 24.67 24.11
N ARG A 664 6.99 24.02 23.00
CA ARG A 664 6.43 24.19 21.67
C ARG A 664 4.96 23.73 21.60
N PHE A 665 4.65 22.60 22.19
CA PHE A 665 3.27 22.12 22.26
C PHE A 665 2.36 23.12 23.01
N ASP A 666 2.79 23.61 24.17
CA ASP A 666 2.02 24.52 25.00
C ASP A 666 1.83 25.90 24.30
N ALA A 667 2.82 26.33 23.50
CA ALA A 667 2.74 27.54 22.68
C ALA A 667 1.87 27.38 21.40
N GLY A 668 1.53 26.16 21.00
CA GLY A 668 0.83 25.87 19.74
C GLY A 668 1.76 25.90 18.52
N GLU A 669 3.08 25.86 18.71
CA GLU A 669 4.09 25.91 17.65
C GLU A 669 4.46 24.48 17.22
N VAL A 670 3.50 23.76 16.59
CA VAL A 670 3.65 22.32 16.24
C VAL A 670 3.28 22.11 14.77
N ASP A 671 4.09 22.65 13.87
CA ASP A 671 3.87 22.57 12.43
C ASP A 671 5.02 21.89 11.67
N GLY A 672 4.75 21.48 10.45
CA GLY A 672 5.71 20.92 9.51
C GLY A 672 6.33 19.60 9.96
N ASP A 673 7.57 19.38 9.55
CA ASP A 673 8.30 18.11 9.77
C ASP A 673 8.50 17.74 11.24
N LEU A 674 8.57 18.73 12.15
CA LEU A 674 8.78 18.46 13.58
C LEU A 674 7.50 18.12 14.35
N ALA A 675 6.33 18.39 13.77
CA ALA A 675 5.04 18.24 14.45
C ALA A 675 4.85 16.82 15.02
N ALA A 676 5.01 15.80 14.21
CA ALA A 676 4.83 14.41 14.63
C ALA A 676 5.82 14.01 15.74
N ALA A 677 7.06 14.49 15.66
CA ALA A 677 8.11 14.20 16.65
C ALA A 677 7.81 14.87 18.00
N VAL A 678 7.46 16.16 18.00
CA VAL A 678 7.08 16.91 19.20
C VAL A 678 5.86 16.28 19.87
N LEU A 679 4.83 15.96 19.09
CA LEU A 679 3.62 15.32 19.61
C LEU A 679 3.90 13.93 20.20
N ALA A 680 4.78 13.13 19.61
CA ALA A 680 5.18 11.84 20.16
C ALA A 680 5.94 11.99 21.48
N VAL A 681 6.83 12.97 21.60
CA VAL A 681 7.52 13.25 22.87
C VAL A 681 6.55 13.70 23.94
N VAL A 682 5.65 14.65 23.64
CA VAL A 682 4.63 15.13 24.59
C VAL A 682 3.71 13.99 25.03
N ALA A 683 3.21 13.17 24.11
CA ALA A 683 2.40 12.00 24.43
C ALA A 683 3.14 11.04 25.36
N SER A 684 4.44 10.79 25.12
CA SER A 684 5.26 9.89 25.95
C SER A 684 5.48 10.40 27.38
N MET A 685 5.39 11.71 27.60
CA MET A 685 5.50 12.32 28.92
C MET A 685 4.24 12.17 29.76
N SER A 686 3.09 12.05 29.12
CA SER A 686 1.77 11.87 29.75
C SER A 686 1.52 12.87 30.89
N ARG A 687 1.77 14.17 30.66
CA ARG A 687 1.52 15.21 31.63
C ARG A 687 0.01 15.32 31.89
N PRO A 688 -0.42 15.70 33.12
CA PRO A 688 -1.84 15.93 33.39
C PRO A 688 -2.47 16.92 32.41
N GLY A 689 -3.53 16.50 31.73
CA GLY A 689 -4.27 17.31 30.75
C GLY A 689 -3.80 17.18 29.29
N ASP A 690 -2.61 16.62 29.01
CA ASP A 690 -2.11 16.47 27.65
C ASP A 690 -3.02 15.61 26.77
N TYR A 691 -3.57 14.52 27.29
CA TYR A 691 -4.49 13.65 26.56
C TYR A 691 -5.75 14.40 26.09
N ASP A 692 -6.39 15.13 26.98
CA ASP A 692 -7.62 15.86 26.65
C ASP A 692 -7.31 17.03 25.67
N GLU A 693 -6.15 17.66 25.78
CA GLU A 693 -5.71 18.70 24.85
C GLU A 693 -5.37 18.12 23.46
N LEU A 694 -4.71 16.96 23.39
CA LEU A 694 -4.46 16.25 22.13
C LEU A 694 -5.78 15.89 21.44
N LEU A 695 -6.75 15.37 22.17
CA LEU A 695 -8.07 15.04 21.64
C LEU A 695 -8.79 16.30 21.12
N ARG A 696 -8.80 17.38 21.89
CA ARG A 696 -9.40 18.65 21.49
C ARG A 696 -8.76 19.21 20.22
N ARG A 697 -7.42 19.13 20.08
CA ARG A 697 -6.71 19.58 18.86
C ARG A 697 -6.95 18.65 17.68
N CYS A 698 -7.13 17.36 17.92
CA CYS A 698 -7.51 16.41 16.88
C CYS A 698 -8.87 16.79 16.26
N ASP A 699 -9.86 17.07 17.10
CA ASP A 699 -11.20 17.48 16.67
C ASP A 699 -11.22 18.83 15.93
N ALA A 700 -10.28 19.71 16.26
CA ALA A 700 -10.16 21.06 15.67
C ALA A 700 -9.11 21.15 14.56
N ALA A 701 -8.57 20.03 14.08
CA ALA A 701 -7.50 20.02 13.10
C ALA A 701 -7.94 20.61 11.74
N PRO A 702 -7.17 21.53 11.16
CA PRO A 702 -7.58 22.25 9.95
C PRO A 702 -7.47 21.42 8.67
N ASP A 703 -6.70 20.35 8.70
CA ASP A 703 -6.39 19.49 7.55
C ASP A 703 -6.30 18.02 7.97
N PRO A 704 -6.43 17.08 7.01
CA PRO A 704 -6.39 15.64 7.28
C PRO A 704 -5.09 15.14 7.90
N GLN A 705 -3.94 15.72 7.52
CA GLN A 705 -2.62 15.31 8.01
C GLN A 705 -2.43 15.73 9.47
N SER A 706 -2.81 16.95 9.82
CA SER A 706 -2.80 17.43 11.22
C SER A 706 -3.67 16.55 12.11
N ALA A 707 -4.87 16.18 11.65
CA ALA A 707 -5.73 15.24 12.37
C ALA A 707 -5.06 13.88 12.62
N ASP A 708 -4.38 13.32 11.60
CA ASP A 708 -3.69 12.02 11.75
C ASP A 708 -2.49 12.10 12.71
N ARG A 709 -1.74 13.20 12.72
CA ARG A 709 -0.65 13.42 13.68
C ARG A 709 -1.17 13.38 15.13
N TYR A 710 -2.29 14.04 15.42
CA TYR A 710 -2.91 14.01 16.76
C TYR A 710 -3.47 12.63 17.10
N ARG A 711 -4.11 11.92 16.17
CA ARG A 711 -4.56 10.52 16.36
C ARG A 711 -3.40 9.59 16.70
N THR A 712 -2.28 9.76 15.99
CA THR A 712 -1.05 9.00 16.24
C THR A 712 -0.48 9.28 17.63
N ALA A 713 -0.46 10.54 18.06
CA ALA A 713 -0.02 10.93 19.38
C ALA A 713 -0.92 10.36 20.50
N LEU A 714 -2.24 10.42 20.33
CA LEU A 714 -3.20 9.80 21.26
C LEU A 714 -2.97 8.29 21.43
N ALA A 715 -2.70 7.58 20.34
CA ALA A 715 -2.39 6.16 20.39
C ALA A 715 -1.02 5.87 21.03
N GLY A 716 -0.12 6.85 21.09
CA GLY A 716 1.22 6.75 21.68
C GLY A 716 1.31 7.04 23.18
N VAL A 717 0.20 7.46 23.83
CA VAL A 717 0.20 7.78 25.26
C VAL A 717 0.49 6.52 26.10
N PRO A 718 1.51 6.52 26.99
CA PRO A 718 1.91 5.35 27.77
C PRO A 718 1.08 5.18 29.06
N ASP A 719 -0.23 5.07 28.89
CA ASP A 719 -1.20 4.87 29.98
C ASP A 719 -2.25 3.86 29.55
N GLU A 720 -2.31 2.73 30.25
CA GLU A 720 -3.17 1.60 29.93
C GLU A 720 -4.65 2.01 29.93
N ALA A 721 -5.09 2.78 30.93
CA ALA A 721 -6.48 3.18 31.06
C ALA A 721 -6.90 4.16 29.94
N LEU A 722 -6.01 5.08 29.55
CA LEU A 722 -6.26 6.01 28.46
C LEU A 722 -6.28 5.30 27.08
N CYS A 723 -5.41 4.31 26.87
CA CYS A 723 -5.40 3.50 25.67
C CYS A 723 -6.72 2.72 25.51
N VAL A 724 -7.17 2.05 26.58
CA VAL A 724 -8.45 1.31 26.58
C VAL A 724 -9.61 2.27 26.38
N ARG A 725 -9.65 3.43 27.07
CA ARG A 725 -10.66 4.46 26.89
C ARG A 725 -10.72 4.96 25.44
N THR A 726 -9.57 5.15 24.80
CA THR A 726 -9.50 5.58 23.39
C THR A 726 -10.06 4.49 22.47
N PHE A 727 -9.73 3.22 22.73
CA PHE A 727 -10.27 2.08 21.98
C PHE A 727 -11.79 1.98 22.10
N GLU A 728 -12.33 2.00 23.32
CA GLU A 728 -13.78 1.89 23.56
C GLU A 728 -14.58 2.97 22.85
N ARG A 729 -13.98 4.14 22.62
CA ARG A 729 -14.60 5.29 21.97
C ARG A 729 -14.15 5.51 20.53
N ALA A 730 -13.31 4.63 19.97
CA ALA A 730 -12.68 4.87 18.66
C ALA A 730 -13.70 5.14 17.55
N PHE A 731 -14.81 4.40 17.51
CA PHE A 731 -15.88 4.60 16.51
C PHE A 731 -16.84 5.77 16.84
N GLU A 732 -16.72 6.39 18.02
CA GLU A 732 -17.45 7.61 18.37
C GLU A 732 -16.64 8.87 17.99
N ILE A 733 -15.31 8.82 18.21
CA ILE A 733 -14.43 9.97 18.06
C ILE A 733 -13.70 10.00 16.70
N PHE A 734 -13.65 8.90 15.96
CA PHE A 734 -13.03 8.83 14.64
C PHE A 734 -14.01 8.28 13.63
N LYS A 735 -13.85 8.69 12.37
CA LYS A 735 -14.52 8.04 11.24
C LYS A 735 -14.03 6.60 11.08
N LEU A 736 -14.85 5.74 10.47
CA LEU A 736 -14.55 4.34 10.30
C LEU A 736 -13.17 4.09 9.67
N GLN A 737 -12.84 4.81 8.60
CA GLN A 737 -11.54 4.72 7.92
C GLN A 737 -10.34 5.07 8.81
N ASP A 738 -10.54 5.90 9.84
CA ASP A 738 -9.52 6.38 10.77
C ASP A 738 -9.53 5.59 12.09
N ALA A 739 -10.70 5.08 12.51
CA ALA A 739 -10.86 4.30 13.73
C ALA A 739 -10.08 2.99 13.69
N VAL A 740 -10.15 2.26 12.57
CA VAL A 740 -9.44 0.98 12.43
C VAL A 740 -7.91 1.15 12.48
N PRO A 741 -7.27 2.07 11.74
CA PRO A 741 -5.86 2.40 11.93
C PRO A 741 -5.50 2.88 13.34
N ALA A 742 -6.36 3.64 13.99
CA ALA A 742 -6.14 4.08 15.37
C ALA A 742 -6.14 2.89 16.35
N ILE A 743 -7.08 1.96 16.22
CA ILE A 743 -7.12 0.72 17.01
C ILE A 743 -5.84 -0.10 16.78
N MET A 744 -5.39 -0.24 15.54
CA MET A 744 -4.13 -0.91 15.20
C MET A 744 -2.92 -0.28 15.92
N ARG A 745 -2.84 1.07 15.92
CA ARG A 745 -1.78 1.80 16.63
C ARG A 745 -1.90 1.63 18.16
N LEU A 746 -3.10 1.60 18.71
CA LEU A 746 -3.34 1.35 20.14
C LEU A 746 -2.90 -0.06 20.56
N VAL A 747 -3.23 -1.09 19.76
CA VAL A 747 -2.74 -2.47 20.00
C VAL A 747 -1.21 -2.51 19.96
N ALA A 748 -0.58 -1.72 19.12
CA ALA A 748 0.88 -1.61 19.03
C ALA A 748 1.51 -0.79 20.18
N ASN A 749 0.73 -0.13 21.06
CA ASN A 749 1.27 0.67 22.16
C ASN A 749 2.07 -0.20 23.14
N PRO A 750 3.32 0.19 23.50
CA PRO A 750 4.19 -0.65 24.34
C PRO A 750 3.69 -0.82 25.79
N VAL A 751 2.85 0.07 26.29
CA VAL A 751 2.31 0.04 27.67
C VAL A 751 0.88 -0.50 27.70
N GLY A 752 0.01 0.10 26.90
CA GLY A 752 -1.44 -0.20 26.90
C GLY A 752 -1.86 -1.27 25.91
N GLY A 753 -1.00 -1.65 24.95
CA GLY A 753 -1.41 -2.46 23.80
C GLY A 753 -1.98 -3.84 24.15
N THR A 754 -1.43 -4.51 25.15
CA THR A 754 -1.96 -5.81 25.59
C THR A 754 -3.31 -5.71 26.28
N ALA A 755 -3.58 -4.61 26.99
CA ALA A 755 -4.90 -4.33 27.58
C ALA A 755 -5.92 -3.96 26.49
N VAL A 756 -5.52 -3.13 25.52
CA VAL A 756 -6.37 -2.82 24.34
C VAL A 756 -6.72 -4.07 23.58
N TRP A 757 -5.74 -4.94 23.30
CA TRP A 757 -6.01 -6.21 22.62
C TRP A 757 -6.96 -7.10 23.42
N SER A 758 -6.81 -7.15 24.76
CA SER A 758 -7.75 -7.92 25.59
C SER A 758 -9.17 -7.34 25.51
N ALA A 759 -9.33 -6.02 25.57
CA ALA A 759 -10.62 -5.34 25.40
C ALA A 759 -11.21 -5.58 23.99
N LEU A 760 -10.36 -5.58 22.94
CA LEU A 760 -10.76 -5.93 21.58
C LEU A 760 -11.24 -7.38 21.50
N ALA A 761 -10.52 -8.32 22.09
CA ALA A 761 -10.90 -9.73 22.12
C ALA A 761 -12.22 -9.96 22.89
N ASP A 762 -12.43 -9.26 24.01
CA ASP A 762 -13.66 -9.34 24.80
C ASP A 762 -14.88 -8.75 24.06
N SER A 763 -14.67 -7.76 23.17
CA SER A 763 -15.71 -7.12 22.36
C SER A 763 -15.64 -7.50 20.86
N TRP A 764 -15.02 -8.61 20.53
CA TRP A 764 -14.67 -8.99 19.14
C TRP A 764 -15.88 -8.96 18.20
N ASP A 765 -16.95 -9.68 18.54
CA ASP A 765 -18.13 -9.79 17.67
C ASP A 765 -18.79 -8.41 17.44
N GLU A 766 -18.82 -7.57 18.47
CA GLU A 766 -19.37 -6.22 18.35
C GLU A 766 -18.46 -5.33 17.48
N THR A 767 -17.16 -5.42 17.67
CA THR A 767 -16.17 -4.63 16.92
C THR A 767 -16.13 -5.05 15.46
N ILE A 768 -16.08 -6.36 15.19
CA ILE A 768 -16.07 -6.90 13.82
C ILE A 768 -17.35 -6.52 13.06
N ALA A 769 -18.50 -6.51 13.73
CA ALA A 769 -19.77 -6.09 13.10
C ALA A 769 -19.78 -4.62 12.64
N LYS A 770 -18.92 -3.77 13.22
CA LYS A 770 -18.77 -2.36 12.84
C LYS A 770 -17.73 -2.14 11.73
N VAL A 771 -16.89 -3.13 11.47
CA VAL A 771 -15.75 -3.00 10.54
C VAL A 771 -16.07 -3.74 9.24
N PRO A 772 -16.02 -3.09 8.08
CA PRO A 772 -16.17 -3.74 6.78
C PRO A 772 -15.25 -4.95 6.64
N PRO A 773 -15.70 -6.08 6.04
CA PRO A 773 -14.90 -7.29 5.89
C PRO A 773 -13.50 -7.03 5.33
N LEU A 774 -13.41 -6.12 4.37
CA LEU A 774 -12.15 -5.69 3.75
C LEU A 774 -11.16 -5.05 4.73
N MET A 775 -11.63 -4.41 5.81
CA MET A 775 -10.78 -3.74 6.80
C MET A 775 -10.52 -4.57 8.06
N GLN A 776 -11.21 -5.70 8.23
CA GLN A 776 -11.12 -6.49 9.47
C GLN A 776 -9.72 -7.01 9.75
N PHE A 777 -8.96 -7.37 8.72
CA PHE A 777 -7.59 -7.85 8.88
C PHE A 777 -6.64 -6.80 9.47
N TYR A 778 -6.91 -5.50 9.28
CA TYR A 778 -6.12 -4.43 9.89
C TYR A 778 -6.13 -4.49 11.43
N LEU A 779 -7.23 -4.96 12.02
CA LEU A 779 -7.29 -5.14 13.49
C LEU A 779 -6.23 -6.12 13.99
N GLY A 780 -5.88 -7.13 13.18
CA GLY A 780 -4.81 -8.08 13.48
C GLY A 780 -3.40 -7.57 13.15
N ILE A 781 -3.25 -6.68 12.16
CA ILE A 781 -1.94 -6.15 11.76
C ILE A 781 -1.24 -5.41 12.90
N GLY A 782 -1.98 -4.75 13.79
CA GLY A 782 -1.42 -4.12 14.98
C GLY A 782 -0.51 -5.05 15.79
N LEU A 783 -0.81 -6.35 15.80
CA LEU A 783 0.00 -7.38 16.45
C LEU A 783 1.43 -7.53 15.85
N LEU A 784 1.65 -7.13 14.60
CA LEU A 784 2.99 -7.14 13.98
C LEU A 784 4.02 -6.34 14.78
N PHE A 785 3.56 -5.32 15.48
CA PHE A 785 4.41 -4.38 16.22
C PHE A 785 4.47 -4.69 17.71
N VAL A 786 3.69 -5.65 18.20
CA VAL A 786 3.74 -6.08 19.60
C VAL A 786 4.95 -6.97 19.83
N VAL A 787 5.69 -6.72 20.90
CA VAL A 787 6.69 -7.67 21.41
C VAL A 787 6.13 -8.27 22.71
N PRO A 788 5.50 -9.44 22.61
CA PRO A 788 4.76 -10.03 23.73
C PRO A 788 5.66 -10.76 24.72
N ASP A 789 5.08 -11.15 25.86
CA ASP A 789 5.56 -12.31 26.57
C ASP A 789 5.00 -13.62 25.95
N GLU A 790 5.50 -14.78 26.37
CA GLU A 790 5.06 -16.09 25.86
C GLU A 790 3.56 -16.36 26.13
N ALA A 791 3.06 -15.87 27.26
CA ALA A 791 1.66 -16.05 27.64
C ALA A 791 0.72 -15.24 26.75
N PHE A 792 1.09 -14.01 26.40
CA PHE A 792 0.31 -13.20 25.45
C PHE A 792 0.31 -13.81 24.06
N LEU A 793 1.46 -14.22 23.53
CA LEU A 793 1.54 -14.90 22.23
C LEU A 793 0.64 -16.14 22.17
N ALA A 794 0.67 -16.97 23.22
CA ALA A 794 -0.19 -18.15 23.30
C ALA A 794 -1.68 -17.80 23.30
N ARG A 795 -2.09 -16.77 24.06
CA ARG A 795 -3.49 -16.28 24.09
C ARG A 795 -3.92 -15.73 22.73
N ALA A 796 -3.12 -14.87 22.11
CA ALA A 796 -3.44 -14.28 20.80
C ALA A 796 -3.56 -15.39 19.72
N THR A 797 -2.63 -16.37 19.73
CA THR A 797 -2.69 -17.50 18.78
C THR A 797 -3.94 -18.35 18.99
N ALA A 798 -4.30 -18.65 20.22
CA ALA A 798 -5.52 -19.42 20.52
C ALA A 798 -6.77 -18.65 20.10
N PHE A 799 -6.85 -17.36 20.40
CA PHE A 799 -7.97 -16.50 20.06
C PHE A 799 -8.24 -16.45 18.56
N HIS A 800 -7.22 -16.13 17.75
CA HIS A 800 -7.40 -16.00 16.30
C HIS A 800 -7.62 -17.34 15.59
N ARG A 801 -7.15 -18.46 16.16
CA ARG A 801 -7.54 -19.79 15.68
C ARG A 801 -9.03 -20.05 15.88
N ASP A 802 -9.60 -19.60 17.01
CA ASP A 802 -10.99 -19.83 17.39
C ASP A 802 -11.94 -18.76 16.78
N HIS A 803 -11.39 -17.63 16.28
CA HIS A 803 -12.09 -16.53 15.61
C HIS A 803 -11.41 -16.21 14.26
N PRO A 804 -11.50 -17.15 13.26
CA PRO A 804 -10.90 -16.91 11.95
C PRO A 804 -11.66 -15.80 11.21
N LEU A 805 -10.91 -14.95 10.48
CA LEU A 805 -11.51 -13.94 9.62
C LEU A 805 -11.86 -14.53 8.25
N PRO A 806 -12.97 -14.10 7.64
CA PRO A 806 -13.36 -14.50 6.28
C PRO A 806 -12.33 -14.11 5.22
N SER A 807 -11.65 -12.97 5.43
CA SER A 807 -10.54 -12.46 4.60
C SER A 807 -9.44 -11.93 5.50
N GLY A 808 -8.17 -12.00 5.04
CA GLY A 808 -7.01 -11.51 5.79
C GLY A 808 -6.50 -12.46 6.88
N GLN A 809 -6.91 -13.70 6.90
CA GLN A 809 -6.39 -14.70 7.84
C GLN A 809 -4.87 -14.87 7.73
N GLN A 810 -4.32 -14.77 6.53
CA GLN A 810 -2.89 -14.86 6.29
C GLN A 810 -2.13 -13.71 6.96
N GLU A 811 -2.69 -12.50 6.98
CA GLU A 811 -2.08 -11.35 7.65
C GLU A 811 -2.01 -11.54 9.18
N ILE A 812 -3.04 -12.14 9.76
CA ILE A 812 -3.03 -12.52 11.17
C ILE A 812 -1.93 -13.55 11.46
N GLU A 813 -1.81 -14.58 10.63
CA GLU A 813 -0.77 -15.60 10.76
C GLU A 813 0.64 -15.01 10.64
N ARG A 814 0.85 -14.07 9.71
CA ARG A 814 2.09 -13.29 9.57
C ARG A 814 2.39 -12.49 10.84
N ALA A 815 1.37 -11.82 11.39
CA ALA A 815 1.52 -11.05 12.62
C ALA A 815 1.96 -11.93 13.80
N LEU A 816 1.30 -13.06 14.00
CA LEU A 816 1.64 -14.01 15.05
C LEU A 816 3.05 -14.59 14.88
N GLU A 817 3.44 -14.96 13.67
CA GLU A 817 4.79 -15.44 13.37
C GLU A 817 5.86 -14.38 13.65
N ARG A 818 5.60 -13.13 13.27
CA ARG A 818 6.51 -12.02 13.56
C ARG A 818 6.65 -11.75 15.05
N MET A 819 5.56 -11.82 15.80
CA MET A 819 5.59 -11.74 17.26
C MET A 819 6.50 -12.83 17.86
N ALA A 820 6.33 -14.09 17.41
CA ALA A 820 7.17 -15.21 17.84
C ALA A 820 8.65 -15.00 17.51
N SER A 821 8.96 -14.50 16.33
CA SER A 821 10.32 -14.14 15.89
C SER A 821 10.91 -13.03 16.75
N SER A 822 10.13 -12.00 17.09
CA SER A 822 10.57 -10.89 17.96
C SER A 822 10.85 -11.36 19.40
N LEU A 823 10.01 -12.24 19.92
CA LEU A 823 10.21 -12.87 21.24
C LEU A 823 11.49 -13.73 21.28
N ALA A 824 11.70 -14.53 20.24
CA ALA A 824 12.92 -15.36 20.12
C ALA A 824 14.19 -14.48 20.07
N LEU A 825 14.18 -13.38 19.32
CA LEU A 825 15.28 -12.40 19.32
C LEU A 825 15.50 -11.81 20.71
N ALA A 826 14.44 -11.33 21.36
CA ALA A 826 14.54 -10.76 22.71
C ALA A 826 15.13 -11.75 23.72
N ALA A 827 14.69 -13.01 23.69
CA ALA A 827 15.21 -14.08 24.56
C ALA A 827 16.69 -14.35 24.29
N ARG A 828 17.11 -14.42 23.04
CA ARG A 828 18.50 -14.66 22.63
C ARG A 828 19.44 -13.52 23.02
N GLU A 829 19.00 -12.28 22.89
CA GLU A 829 19.83 -11.11 23.18
C GLU A 829 19.86 -10.75 24.69
N ARG A 830 18.85 -11.14 25.47
CA ARG A 830 18.71 -10.82 26.91
C ARG A 830 19.99 -11.07 27.73
N PRO A 831 20.73 -12.19 27.60
CA PRO A 831 21.94 -12.45 28.42
C PRO A 831 23.07 -11.46 28.21
N ARG A 832 23.14 -10.83 27.03
CA ARG A 832 24.21 -9.91 26.62
C ARG A 832 23.79 -8.44 26.59
N LEU A 833 22.50 -8.11 26.81
CA LEU A 833 22.00 -6.75 26.73
C LEU A 833 22.75 -5.76 27.63
N ALA A 834 23.06 -6.15 28.84
CA ALA A 834 23.80 -5.28 29.78
C ALA A 834 25.17 -4.87 29.23
N GLU A 835 25.90 -5.79 28.61
CA GLU A 835 27.19 -5.53 27.95
C GLU A 835 26.98 -4.70 26.64
N THR A 836 25.97 -5.06 25.87
CA THR A 836 25.64 -4.39 24.62
C THR A 836 25.28 -2.91 24.81
N LEU A 837 24.55 -2.59 25.87
CA LEU A 837 24.15 -1.24 26.24
C LEU A 837 25.18 -0.46 27.04
N ALA A 838 26.24 -1.11 27.53
CA ALA A 838 27.30 -0.43 28.29
C ALA A 838 27.97 0.68 27.43
N PRO A 839 28.29 1.85 28.01
CA PRO A 839 29.03 2.87 27.34
C PRO A 839 30.37 2.31 26.83
N ARG A 840 30.58 2.29 25.53
CA ARG A 840 31.92 1.99 24.98
C ARG A 840 32.77 3.26 25.12
N ALA A 841 33.97 3.13 25.69
CA ALA A 841 34.94 4.21 25.62
C ALA A 841 35.18 4.55 24.15
N GLY A 842 34.96 5.80 23.77
CA GLY A 842 35.25 6.28 22.41
C GLY A 842 36.67 5.93 22.02
N PRO A 843 37.01 5.77 20.74
CA PRO A 843 38.37 5.55 20.33
C PRO A 843 39.20 6.70 20.90
N THR A 844 40.13 6.35 21.81
CA THR A 844 41.15 7.30 22.29
C THR A 844 41.95 7.70 21.09
N GLY A 845 41.85 8.95 20.67
CA GLY A 845 42.35 9.64 19.52
C GLY A 845 43.73 9.27 19.03
#